data_d7a1e73cd2171783e8e49d34f3e3c5e7
#
_entry.id   d7a1e73cd2171783e8e49d34f3e3c5e7
#
_cell.length_a   1.000
_cell.length_b   1.000
_cell.length_c   1.000
_cell.angle_alpha   90.00
_cell.angle_beta   90.00
_cell.angle_gamma   90.00
#
_symmetry.space_group_name_H-M   'P 1'
#
loop_
_entity.id
_entity.type
_entity.pdbx_description
1 polymer ?
#
loop_
_entity_poly.entity_id
_entity_poly.type
_entity_poly.pdbx_seq_one_letter_code
_entity_poly.pdbx_strand_id
1 'polypeptide(L)'
;MKFIIKHDVPGRIRVHMDASGMTFTQADTLQYYLKNLQGVTNAKVYERTVDAVVEYRCSRKTVIEAIARFKYSNVEVPEDVLATSGRAINSHYTEKLADQVLWRMTKKLFIPAPVCAVLTTVSSMKYIYKGIRTLLARKLEVPVLDATAIGVSILRRDFNTAGSVMFLLGIGEIIEDWTHKKSVDDLARTMSLNVNKVWLKTDDAEVQVSVKDVKDGDNVIIRMGNVIPFDGTVISGEAMVNQASLTGESEPVRRGEGTSVFAGTVVEEGEIVFRVKRAGGSSKYDKIVRMIEESEKLKSGLESKAEHLADKLVPYSLGGTALTYLLTRNTTKALSILMVDFSCALKLAMPITVLAAIRQASQASATVKGGKFLEAIAEADTIVFDKTGTLTKAKPTVSRVYSFNGMPEDELLRIAACLEEHFPHSMAKAVVNEAGRRNLMHEEMHSKVEYIVAHGISTFINTSKVIIGSHHFVFEDEACVIPAGKQELFDSLPDDCSHLYMAINGQLAAVICIIDPLREEAPKVIEGLKKAGISKVVMMTGDSERTAASIARKVGVTEYYSEVLPEDKAKFVEKERAAGRKVIMIGDGINDSPALSAADVGIAISDGAEIAREIADITVGADDLNQILMLKKLSDSLIKKINRNYRVIVGFNSALIALGVTGVIQPTTSALLHNTSTLVISLESMKNLPV
;
A
#
# COMPACT_ATOMS: atom_id res chain seq x y z
N MET A 1 23.60 -32.16 5.47
CA MET A 1 23.82 -32.21 4.01
C MET A 1 25.30 -32.21 3.72
N LYS A 2 25.81 -32.96 2.73
CA LYS A 2 27.22 -32.89 2.34
C LYS A 2 27.43 -31.71 1.37
N PHE A 3 28.57 -31.02 1.48
CA PHE A 3 28.89 -29.87 0.65
C PHE A 3 30.41 -29.62 0.61
N ILE A 4 30.85 -28.85 -0.38
CA ILE A 4 32.23 -28.41 -0.56
C ILE A 4 32.25 -26.88 -0.53
N ILE A 5 33.22 -26.30 0.20
CA ILE A 5 33.39 -24.84 0.21
C ILE A 5 34.17 -24.45 -1.04
N LYS A 6 33.52 -23.69 -1.94
CA LYS A 6 34.12 -23.17 -3.17
C LYS A 6 34.86 -21.85 -2.97
N HIS A 7 34.33 -21.01 -2.09
CA HIS A 7 34.92 -19.69 -1.81
C HIS A 7 34.57 -19.24 -0.40
N ASP A 8 35.52 -18.70 0.31
CA ASP A 8 35.41 -18.31 1.71
C ASP A 8 36.18 -17.00 1.95
N VAL A 9 35.45 -15.96 2.34
CA VAL A 9 35.99 -14.67 2.77
C VAL A 9 35.28 -14.21 4.04
N PRO A 10 35.89 -13.38 4.89
CA PRO A 10 35.23 -12.90 6.10
C PRO A 10 33.84 -12.30 5.79
N GLY A 11 32.81 -12.85 6.45
CA GLY A 11 31.44 -12.43 6.30
C GLY A 11 30.68 -13.00 5.09
N ARG A 12 31.35 -13.81 4.21
CA ARG A 12 30.68 -14.41 3.03
C ARG A 12 31.29 -15.75 2.68
N ILE A 13 30.44 -16.78 2.55
CA ILE A 13 30.84 -18.13 2.13
C ILE A 13 30.03 -18.59 0.91
N ARG A 14 30.69 -19.28 -0.04
CA ARG A 14 30.03 -19.98 -1.14
C ARG A 14 30.30 -21.48 -0.99
N VAL A 15 29.24 -22.24 -0.95
CA VAL A 15 29.30 -23.70 -0.81
C VAL A 15 28.61 -24.36 -2.01
N HIS A 16 29.13 -25.49 -2.43
CA HIS A 16 28.54 -26.36 -3.44
C HIS A 16 27.98 -27.60 -2.75
N MET A 17 26.69 -27.87 -2.96
CA MET A 17 26.04 -29.04 -2.36
C MET A 17 26.38 -30.29 -3.15
N ASP A 18 26.62 -31.39 -2.45
CA ASP A 18 26.90 -32.71 -3.04
C ASP A 18 25.56 -33.33 -3.55
N ALA A 19 25.05 -32.80 -4.66
CA ALA A 19 23.84 -33.26 -5.31
C ALA A 19 23.96 -33.07 -6.84
N SER A 20 23.39 -34.00 -7.61
CA SER A 20 23.40 -33.95 -9.09
C SER A 20 22.49 -32.90 -9.70
N GLY A 21 21.60 -32.30 -8.90
CA GLY A 21 20.67 -31.26 -9.27
C GLY A 21 19.84 -30.83 -8.08
N MET A 22 19.13 -29.72 -8.21
CA MET A 22 18.26 -29.15 -7.19
C MET A 22 16.99 -28.62 -7.85
N THR A 23 15.81 -29.03 -7.33
CA THR A 23 14.54 -28.48 -7.80
C THR A 23 14.36 -27.04 -7.28
N PHE A 24 13.44 -26.27 -7.88
CA PHE A 24 13.14 -24.91 -7.39
C PHE A 24 12.67 -24.93 -5.94
N THR A 25 11.77 -25.86 -5.59
CA THR A 25 11.31 -26.05 -4.21
C THR A 25 12.45 -26.35 -3.24
N GLN A 26 13.37 -27.21 -3.60
CA GLN A 26 14.54 -27.51 -2.78
C GLN A 26 15.46 -26.30 -2.61
N ALA A 27 15.67 -25.53 -3.69
CA ALA A 27 16.48 -24.33 -3.63
C ALA A 27 15.84 -23.25 -2.72
N ASP A 28 14.52 -23.11 -2.78
CA ASP A 28 13.77 -22.17 -1.97
C ASP A 28 13.72 -22.59 -0.49
N THR A 29 13.53 -23.88 -0.22
CA THR A 29 13.58 -24.44 1.13
C THR A 29 14.95 -24.19 1.77
N LEU A 30 16.03 -24.47 1.06
CA LEU A 30 17.38 -24.22 1.55
C LEU A 30 17.65 -22.71 1.74
N GLN A 31 17.21 -21.87 0.80
CA GLN A 31 17.37 -20.43 0.90
C GLN A 31 16.58 -19.85 2.07
N TYR A 32 15.35 -20.29 2.29
CA TYR A 32 14.52 -19.91 3.44
C TYR A 32 15.20 -20.28 4.75
N TYR A 33 15.64 -21.53 4.88
CA TYR A 33 16.36 -21.98 6.06
C TYR A 33 17.58 -21.12 6.36
N LEU A 34 18.44 -20.87 5.35
CA LEU A 34 19.66 -20.09 5.52
C LEU A 34 19.38 -18.62 5.89
N LYS A 35 18.35 -18.01 5.33
CA LYS A 35 17.96 -16.62 5.65
C LYS A 35 17.44 -16.45 7.07
N ASN A 36 16.80 -17.48 7.62
CA ASN A 36 16.25 -17.46 8.97
C ASN A 36 17.25 -17.85 10.08
N LEU A 37 18.50 -18.13 9.72
CA LEU A 37 19.55 -18.37 10.70
C LEU A 37 19.95 -17.06 11.37
N GLN A 38 20.05 -17.08 12.69
CA GLN A 38 20.49 -15.92 13.48
C GLN A 38 21.89 -15.46 13.06
N GLY A 39 22.02 -14.21 12.68
CA GLY A 39 23.27 -13.59 12.24
C GLY A 39 23.60 -13.79 10.76
N VAL A 40 22.75 -14.41 9.97
CA VAL A 40 22.83 -14.38 8.49
C VAL A 40 22.15 -13.11 8.00
N THR A 41 22.85 -12.33 7.19
CA THR A 41 22.34 -11.07 6.62
C THR A 41 21.70 -11.28 5.26
N ASN A 42 22.20 -12.24 4.48
CA ASN A 42 21.65 -12.60 3.18
C ASN A 42 22.02 -14.04 2.81
N ALA A 43 21.15 -14.73 2.06
CA ALA A 43 21.45 -16.03 1.48
C ALA A 43 20.81 -16.15 0.10
N LYS A 44 21.57 -16.68 -0.86
CA LYS A 44 21.13 -16.93 -2.22
C LYS A 44 21.55 -18.31 -2.67
N VAL A 45 20.60 -19.11 -3.10
CA VAL A 45 20.81 -20.49 -3.58
C VAL A 45 20.61 -20.51 -5.09
N TYR A 46 21.52 -21.16 -5.80
CA TYR A 46 21.52 -21.29 -7.26
C TYR A 46 21.23 -22.75 -7.62
N GLU A 47 20.04 -23.04 -8.07
CA GLU A 47 19.56 -24.39 -8.37
C GLU A 47 20.34 -25.08 -9.50
N ARG A 48 20.74 -24.32 -10.54
CA ARG A 48 21.46 -24.86 -11.71
C ARG A 48 22.90 -25.27 -11.38
N THR A 49 23.57 -24.52 -10.51
CA THR A 49 24.96 -24.81 -10.10
C THR A 49 25.04 -25.53 -8.77
N VAL A 50 23.90 -25.73 -8.12
CA VAL A 50 23.76 -26.35 -6.80
C VAL A 50 24.64 -25.66 -5.74
N ASP A 51 24.82 -24.35 -5.90
CA ASP A 51 25.65 -23.53 -5.00
C ASP A 51 24.75 -22.68 -4.07
N ALA A 52 25.20 -22.47 -2.83
CA ALA A 52 24.63 -21.48 -1.94
C ALA A 52 25.67 -20.44 -1.55
N VAL A 53 25.31 -19.17 -1.61
CA VAL A 53 26.10 -18.04 -1.14
C VAL A 53 25.42 -17.48 0.09
N VAL A 54 26.14 -17.41 1.21
CA VAL A 54 25.65 -16.93 2.50
C VAL A 54 26.51 -15.77 2.96
N GLU A 55 25.88 -14.63 3.26
CA GLU A 55 26.49 -13.46 3.87
C GLU A 55 26.08 -13.40 5.34
N TYR A 56 27.03 -13.24 6.26
CA TYR A 56 26.76 -13.40 7.68
C TYR A 56 27.61 -12.46 8.55
N ARG A 57 27.08 -12.15 9.74
CA ARG A 57 27.77 -11.43 10.82
C ARG A 57 28.07 -12.32 12.04
N CYS A 58 27.56 -13.54 12.03
CA CYS A 58 27.81 -14.52 13.08
C CYS A 58 29.15 -15.24 12.86
N SER A 59 29.43 -16.24 13.69
CA SER A 59 30.63 -17.10 13.54
C SER A 59 30.52 -17.93 12.25
N ARG A 60 31.61 -18.02 11.49
CA ARG A 60 31.75 -18.91 10.32
C ARG A 60 31.36 -20.36 10.66
N LYS A 61 31.75 -20.84 11.84
CA LYS A 61 31.45 -22.19 12.33
C LYS A 61 29.95 -22.43 12.42
N THR A 62 29.18 -21.45 12.90
CA THR A 62 27.73 -21.52 13.00
C THR A 62 27.07 -21.76 11.65
N VAL A 63 27.49 -21.04 10.60
CA VAL A 63 26.96 -21.20 9.25
C VAL A 63 27.28 -22.57 8.67
N ILE A 64 28.52 -23.05 8.85
CA ILE A 64 28.97 -24.37 8.38
C ILE A 64 28.19 -25.50 9.07
N GLU A 65 28.03 -25.42 10.39
CA GLU A 65 27.25 -26.41 11.15
C GLU A 65 25.76 -26.41 10.77
N ALA A 66 25.19 -25.24 10.56
CA ALA A 66 23.80 -25.12 10.12
C ALA A 66 23.57 -25.79 8.76
N ILE A 67 24.45 -25.54 7.78
CA ILE A 67 24.41 -26.19 6.47
C ILE A 67 24.59 -27.71 6.58
N ALA A 68 25.53 -28.16 7.41
CA ALA A 68 25.77 -29.58 7.63
C ALA A 68 24.58 -30.32 8.25
N ARG A 69 23.87 -29.68 9.19
CA ARG A 69 22.65 -30.22 9.85
C ARG A 69 21.39 -30.13 9.02
N PHE A 70 21.38 -29.36 7.96
CA PHE A 70 20.21 -29.15 7.12
C PHE A 70 19.68 -30.46 6.49
N LYS A 71 18.36 -30.66 6.61
CA LYS A 71 17.59 -31.72 5.93
C LYS A 71 16.29 -31.13 5.45
N TYR A 72 15.91 -31.40 4.21
CA TYR A 72 14.65 -30.89 3.62
C TYR A 72 13.41 -31.32 4.40
N SER A 73 13.41 -32.53 4.99
CA SER A 73 12.30 -33.05 5.78
C SER A 73 12.06 -32.33 7.11
N ASN A 74 13.02 -31.53 7.58
CA ASN A 74 12.96 -30.89 8.90
C ASN A 74 12.64 -29.41 8.83
N VAL A 75 12.35 -28.90 7.62
CA VAL A 75 12.07 -27.48 7.39
C VAL A 75 10.71 -27.39 6.73
N GLU A 76 9.71 -26.95 7.48
CA GLU A 76 8.43 -26.54 6.93
C GLU A 76 8.57 -25.12 6.38
N VAL A 77 8.43 -25.01 5.06
CA VAL A 77 8.46 -23.72 4.37
C VAL A 77 7.02 -23.33 4.09
N PRO A 78 6.59 -22.14 4.49
CA PRO A 78 5.26 -21.66 4.16
C PRO A 78 5.02 -21.72 2.64
N GLU A 79 3.83 -22.15 2.22
CA GLU A 79 3.49 -22.31 0.79
C GLU A 79 3.65 -21.02 0.01
N ASP A 80 3.39 -19.88 0.63
CA ASP A 80 3.58 -18.56 0.03
C ASP A 80 5.06 -18.24 -0.28
N VAL A 81 6.02 -18.75 0.48
CA VAL A 81 7.46 -18.59 0.19
C VAL A 81 7.84 -19.41 -1.05
N LEU A 82 7.26 -20.59 -1.21
CA LEU A 82 7.49 -21.45 -2.38
C LEU A 82 6.81 -20.88 -3.62
N ALA A 83 5.57 -20.38 -3.48
CA ALA A 83 4.82 -19.78 -4.59
C ALA A 83 5.45 -18.47 -5.09
N THR A 84 6.15 -17.72 -4.23
CA THR A 84 6.68 -16.38 -4.53
C THR A 84 8.18 -16.34 -4.82
N SER A 85 8.82 -17.46 -5.09
CA SER A 85 10.28 -17.50 -5.28
C SER A 85 10.79 -16.72 -6.50
N GLY A 86 9.91 -16.46 -7.49
CA GLY A 86 10.26 -15.80 -8.75
C GLY A 86 11.21 -16.60 -9.65
N ARG A 87 11.67 -17.79 -9.21
CA ARG A 87 12.57 -18.67 -9.97
C ARG A 87 11.90 -19.23 -11.21
N ALA A 88 10.64 -19.67 -11.05
CA ALA A 88 9.85 -20.20 -12.15
C ALA A 88 9.66 -19.16 -13.26
N ILE A 89 9.35 -17.91 -12.89
CA ILE A 89 9.23 -16.79 -13.83
C ILE A 89 10.55 -16.58 -14.57
N ASN A 90 11.66 -16.41 -13.84
CA ASN A 90 12.97 -16.16 -14.46
C ASN A 90 13.43 -17.33 -15.37
N SER A 91 13.20 -18.59 -14.96
CA SER A 91 13.55 -19.77 -15.76
C SER A 91 12.74 -19.81 -17.05
N HIS A 92 11.42 -19.65 -16.95
CA HIS A 92 10.50 -19.67 -18.10
C HIS A 92 10.89 -18.64 -19.17
N TYR A 93 11.17 -17.39 -18.77
CA TYR A 93 11.55 -16.36 -19.74
C TYR A 93 12.97 -16.50 -20.25
N THR A 94 13.91 -17.04 -19.44
CA THR A 94 15.26 -17.37 -19.91
C THR A 94 15.22 -18.48 -20.95
N GLU A 95 14.37 -19.49 -20.78
CA GLU A 95 14.16 -20.56 -21.76
C GLU A 95 13.54 -20.01 -23.04
N LYS A 96 12.48 -19.20 -22.96
CA LYS A 96 11.89 -18.55 -24.14
C LYS A 96 12.91 -17.71 -24.93
N LEU A 97 13.76 -16.95 -24.25
CA LEU A 97 14.83 -16.17 -24.89
C LEU A 97 15.87 -17.09 -25.55
N ALA A 98 16.29 -18.14 -24.83
CA ALA A 98 17.25 -19.11 -25.37
C ALA A 98 16.71 -19.82 -26.62
N ASP A 99 15.45 -20.27 -26.59
CA ASP A 99 14.79 -20.93 -27.72
C ASP A 99 14.70 -19.99 -28.92
N GLN A 100 14.37 -18.73 -28.72
CA GLN A 100 14.28 -17.77 -29.82
C GLN A 100 15.65 -17.47 -30.44
N VAL A 101 16.70 -17.34 -29.62
CA VAL A 101 18.08 -17.17 -30.10
C VAL A 101 18.55 -18.42 -30.81
N LEU A 102 18.35 -19.60 -30.23
CA LEU A 102 18.73 -20.88 -30.80
C LEU A 102 18.02 -21.12 -32.13
N TRP A 103 16.71 -20.86 -32.19
CA TRP A 103 15.96 -20.98 -33.45
C TRP A 103 16.48 -20.03 -34.55
N ARG A 104 16.85 -18.80 -34.18
CA ARG A 104 17.47 -17.84 -35.09
C ARG A 104 18.82 -18.35 -35.64
N MET A 105 19.66 -18.89 -34.74
CA MET A 105 20.96 -19.49 -35.15
C MET A 105 20.77 -20.69 -36.04
N THR A 106 19.85 -21.59 -35.68
CA THR A 106 19.54 -22.79 -36.48
C THR A 106 19.05 -22.40 -37.88
N LYS A 107 18.10 -21.44 -37.95
CA LYS A 107 17.66 -20.91 -39.26
C LYS A 107 18.81 -20.39 -40.11
N LYS A 108 19.74 -19.65 -39.54
CA LYS A 108 20.83 -19.01 -40.28
C LYS A 108 21.93 -19.99 -40.72
N LEU A 109 22.17 -21.03 -39.90
CA LEU A 109 23.30 -21.97 -40.13
C LEU A 109 22.92 -23.23 -40.92
N PHE A 110 21.70 -23.73 -40.74
CA PHE A 110 21.32 -25.05 -41.24
C PHE A 110 20.19 -25.05 -42.28
N ILE A 111 19.44 -23.93 -42.42
CA ILE A 111 18.32 -23.89 -43.37
C ILE A 111 18.73 -23.21 -44.69
N PRO A 112 18.50 -23.86 -45.87
CA PRO A 112 18.77 -23.26 -47.17
C PRO A 112 18.01 -21.93 -47.38
N ALA A 113 18.63 -20.98 -48.08
CA ALA A 113 18.08 -19.63 -48.26
C ALA A 113 16.65 -19.60 -48.84
N PRO A 114 16.24 -20.43 -49.82
CA PRO A 114 14.86 -20.43 -50.30
C PRO A 114 13.84 -20.84 -49.24
N VAL A 115 14.17 -21.85 -48.42
CA VAL A 115 13.30 -22.32 -47.34
C VAL A 115 13.23 -21.27 -46.23
N CYS A 116 14.36 -20.62 -45.92
CA CYS A 116 14.40 -19.54 -44.98
C CYS A 116 13.52 -18.34 -45.41
N ALA A 117 13.49 -18.02 -46.69
CA ALA A 117 12.62 -17.00 -47.28
C ALA A 117 11.14 -17.33 -47.07
N VAL A 118 10.73 -18.56 -47.37
CA VAL A 118 9.35 -19.04 -47.17
C VAL A 118 8.97 -18.96 -45.67
N LEU A 119 9.81 -19.50 -44.78
CA LEU A 119 9.56 -19.47 -43.33
C LEU A 119 9.46 -18.03 -42.79
N THR A 120 10.29 -17.12 -43.30
CA THR A 120 10.26 -15.70 -42.90
C THR A 120 8.97 -15.03 -43.39
N THR A 121 8.54 -15.33 -44.63
CA THR A 121 7.28 -14.82 -45.17
C THR A 121 6.08 -15.35 -44.36
N VAL A 122 6.05 -16.64 -44.05
CA VAL A 122 4.96 -17.22 -43.22
C VAL A 122 4.96 -16.58 -41.80
N SER A 123 6.12 -16.46 -41.18
CA SER A 123 6.22 -15.83 -39.83
C SER A 123 5.78 -14.36 -39.84
N SER A 124 5.95 -13.66 -40.96
CA SER A 124 5.53 -12.24 -41.07
C SER A 124 4.03 -12.05 -41.11
N MET A 125 3.26 -13.07 -41.46
CA MET A 125 1.79 -12.96 -41.55
C MET A 125 1.17 -12.56 -40.22
N LYS A 126 1.73 -13.02 -39.09
CA LYS A 126 1.28 -12.59 -37.72
C LYS A 126 1.34 -11.08 -37.57
N TYR A 127 2.44 -10.47 -37.94
CA TYR A 127 2.67 -9.02 -37.79
C TYR A 127 1.86 -8.21 -38.79
N ILE A 128 1.82 -8.65 -40.03
CA ILE A 128 1.03 -8.02 -41.11
C ILE A 128 -0.46 -8.06 -40.78
N TYR A 129 -0.97 -9.21 -40.32
CA TYR A 129 -2.37 -9.33 -39.88
C TYR A 129 -2.69 -8.40 -38.72
N LYS A 130 -1.82 -8.33 -37.70
CA LYS A 130 -1.98 -7.41 -36.53
C LYS A 130 -2.04 -5.96 -36.98
N GLY A 131 -1.14 -5.54 -37.90
CA GLY A 131 -1.12 -4.19 -38.46
C GLY A 131 -2.36 -3.85 -39.28
N ILE A 132 -2.79 -4.77 -40.17
CA ILE A 132 -4.02 -4.59 -40.98
C ILE A 132 -5.25 -4.50 -40.06
N ARG A 133 -5.38 -5.35 -39.07
CA ARG A 133 -6.48 -5.32 -38.10
C ARG A 133 -6.55 -3.99 -37.35
N THR A 134 -5.41 -3.45 -36.91
CA THR A 134 -5.29 -2.15 -36.26
C THR A 134 -5.73 -1.01 -37.19
N LEU A 135 -5.29 -1.09 -38.46
CA LEU A 135 -5.67 -0.09 -39.49
C LEU A 135 -7.18 -0.14 -39.80
N LEU A 136 -7.74 -1.35 -39.93
CA LEU A 136 -9.19 -1.54 -40.15
C LEU A 136 -10.02 -1.01 -38.92
N ALA A 137 -9.49 -1.04 -37.72
CA ALA A 137 -10.08 -0.43 -36.54
C ALA A 137 -9.93 1.11 -36.54
N ARG A 138 -9.42 1.71 -37.62
CA ARG A 138 -9.14 3.16 -37.78
C ARG A 138 -8.17 3.70 -36.75
N LYS A 139 -7.23 2.87 -36.28
CA LYS A 139 -6.20 3.23 -35.34
C LYS A 139 -4.84 3.22 -36.03
N LEU A 140 -4.02 4.24 -35.73
CA LEU A 140 -2.63 4.32 -36.17
C LEU A 140 -1.73 4.12 -34.94
N GLU A 141 -1.46 2.85 -34.65
CA GLU A 141 -0.65 2.40 -33.52
C GLU A 141 0.58 1.66 -34.03
N VAL A 142 1.53 1.31 -33.13
CA VAL A 142 2.79 0.62 -33.41
C VAL A 142 2.67 -0.61 -34.34
N PRO A 143 1.65 -1.49 -34.18
CA PRO A 143 1.52 -2.63 -35.11
C PRO A 143 1.46 -2.25 -36.58
N VAL A 144 1.04 -1.03 -36.92
CA VAL A 144 1.03 -0.52 -38.31
C VAL A 144 2.46 -0.23 -38.79
N LEU A 145 3.32 0.34 -37.90
CA LEU A 145 4.74 0.57 -38.21
C LEU A 145 5.47 -0.75 -38.47
N ASP A 146 5.30 -1.72 -37.57
CA ASP A 146 5.93 -3.06 -37.69
C ASP A 146 5.50 -3.77 -38.96
N ALA A 147 4.20 -3.78 -39.24
CA ALA A 147 3.66 -4.38 -40.44
C ALA A 147 4.22 -3.71 -41.72
N THR A 148 4.35 -2.38 -41.70
CA THR A 148 4.91 -1.61 -42.81
C THR A 148 6.39 -1.94 -43.04
N ALA A 149 7.18 -1.95 -41.96
CA ALA A 149 8.61 -2.25 -42.03
C ALA A 149 8.89 -3.65 -42.52
N ILE A 150 8.18 -4.64 -41.97
CA ILE A 150 8.31 -6.05 -42.35
C ILE A 150 7.79 -6.26 -43.81
N GLY A 151 6.62 -5.70 -44.14
CA GLY A 151 6.00 -5.82 -45.44
C GLY A 151 6.86 -5.23 -46.56
N VAL A 152 7.41 -4.03 -46.39
CA VAL A 152 8.32 -3.41 -47.34
C VAL A 152 9.61 -4.24 -47.53
N SER A 153 10.15 -4.79 -46.44
CA SER A 153 11.36 -5.65 -46.51
C SER A 153 11.09 -6.92 -47.30
N ILE A 154 9.95 -7.57 -47.14
CA ILE A 154 9.55 -8.78 -47.89
C ILE A 154 9.33 -8.46 -49.36
N LEU A 155 8.62 -7.38 -49.69
CA LEU A 155 8.38 -6.94 -51.08
C LEU A 155 9.70 -6.68 -51.84
N ARG A 156 10.71 -6.21 -51.10
CA ARG A 156 12.08 -6.05 -51.65
C ARG A 156 12.90 -7.33 -51.70
N ARG A 157 12.36 -8.47 -51.28
CA ARG A 157 13.06 -9.73 -51.11
C ARG A 157 14.23 -9.69 -50.13
N ASP A 158 14.22 -8.70 -49.21
CA ASP A 158 15.20 -8.61 -48.14
C ASP A 158 14.70 -9.37 -46.88
N PHE A 159 14.73 -10.70 -47.00
CA PHE A 159 14.28 -11.61 -45.94
C PHE A 159 15.19 -11.55 -44.69
N ASN A 160 16.45 -11.12 -44.86
CA ASN A 160 17.36 -10.96 -43.73
C ASN A 160 16.95 -9.81 -42.82
N THR A 161 16.63 -8.66 -43.41
CA THR A 161 16.12 -7.51 -42.65
C THR A 161 14.77 -7.85 -42.02
N ALA A 162 13.80 -8.36 -42.78
CA ALA A 162 12.51 -8.78 -42.27
C ALA A 162 12.63 -9.75 -41.09
N GLY A 163 13.46 -10.79 -41.22
CA GLY A 163 13.70 -11.78 -40.19
C GLY A 163 14.43 -11.21 -38.96
N SER A 164 15.32 -10.22 -39.14
CA SER A 164 16.00 -9.55 -38.01
C SER A 164 15.07 -8.66 -37.25
N VAL A 165 14.20 -7.92 -37.93
CA VAL A 165 13.16 -7.08 -37.30
C VAL A 165 12.22 -7.94 -36.48
N MET A 166 11.64 -9.01 -37.06
CA MET A 166 10.75 -9.92 -36.33
C MET A 166 11.43 -10.58 -35.12
N PHE A 167 12.71 -10.93 -35.24
CA PHE A 167 13.49 -11.48 -34.13
C PHE A 167 13.65 -10.47 -33.00
N LEU A 168 14.00 -9.21 -33.30
CA LEU A 168 14.17 -8.15 -32.31
C LEU A 168 12.84 -7.76 -31.66
N LEU A 169 11.75 -7.70 -32.43
CA LEU A 169 10.40 -7.47 -31.87
C LEU A 169 10.01 -8.61 -30.93
N GLY A 170 10.22 -9.87 -31.30
CA GLY A 170 9.91 -10.99 -30.45
C GLY A 170 10.75 -11.05 -29.17
N ILE A 171 12.04 -10.65 -29.20
CA ILE A 171 12.84 -10.47 -27.97
C ILE A 171 12.28 -9.34 -27.14
N GLY A 172 11.87 -8.22 -27.76
CA GLY A 172 11.25 -7.09 -27.08
C GLY A 172 9.98 -7.52 -26.33
N GLU A 173 9.05 -8.22 -27.01
CA GLU A 173 7.81 -8.76 -26.41
C GLU A 173 8.12 -9.68 -25.19
N ILE A 174 9.13 -10.56 -25.28
CA ILE A 174 9.51 -11.46 -24.17
C ILE A 174 10.07 -10.68 -22.97
N ILE A 175 10.93 -9.69 -23.23
CA ILE A 175 11.53 -8.87 -22.17
C ILE A 175 10.46 -7.99 -21.48
N GLU A 176 9.54 -7.44 -22.26
CA GLU A 176 8.42 -6.64 -21.78
C GLU A 176 7.54 -7.46 -20.83
N ASP A 177 7.08 -8.64 -21.27
CA ASP A 177 6.24 -9.55 -20.47
C ASP A 177 6.98 -10.04 -19.21
N TRP A 178 8.27 -10.37 -19.33
CA TRP A 178 9.10 -10.73 -18.17
C TRP A 178 9.22 -9.61 -17.15
N THR A 179 9.53 -8.39 -17.61
CA THR A 179 9.75 -7.24 -16.73
C THR A 179 8.48 -6.86 -15.98
N HIS A 180 7.34 -6.88 -16.69
CA HIS A 180 6.03 -6.63 -16.12
C HIS A 180 5.67 -7.66 -15.04
N LYS A 181 5.69 -8.96 -15.40
CA LYS A 181 5.37 -10.04 -14.45
C LYS A 181 6.30 -10.08 -13.26
N LYS A 182 7.59 -9.79 -13.45
CA LYS A 182 8.54 -9.70 -12.36
C LYS A 182 8.23 -8.55 -11.41
N SER A 183 7.84 -7.38 -11.93
CA SER A 183 7.46 -6.22 -11.11
C SER A 183 6.22 -6.50 -10.27
N VAL A 184 5.20 -7.14 -10.86
CA VAL A 184 3.99 -7.57 -10.15
C VAL A 184 4.31 -8.60 -9.05
N ASP A 185 5.14 -9.61 -9.36
CA ASP A 185 5.57 -10.63 -8.41
C ASP A 185 6.38 -10.04 -7.24
N ASP A 186 7.33 -9.14 -7.54
CA ASP A 186 8.13 -8.45 -6.52
C ASP A 186 7.25 -7.58 -5.59
N LEU A 187 6.22 -6.91 -6.14
CA LEU A 187 5.26 -6.14 -5.36
C LEU A 187 4.38 -7.04 -4.50
N ALA A 188 3.78 -8.09 -5.08
CA ALA A 188 2.94 -9.04 -4.38
C ALA A 188 3.70 -9.70 -3.21
N ARG A 189 4.97 -10.05 -3.42
CA ARG A 189 5.86 -10.60 -2.40
C ARG A 189 6.07 -9.63 -1.23
N THR A 190 6.31 -8.36 -1.52
CA THR A 190 6.51 -7.33 -0.50
C THR A 190 5.25 -7.13 0.34
N MET A 191 4.08 -7.13 -0.30
CA MET A 191 2.79 -6.95 0.37
C MET A 191 2.35 -8.20 1.17
N SER A 192 2.77 -9.40 0.78
CA SER A 192 2.38 -10.66 1.45
C SER A 192 3.06 -10.88 2.81
N LEU A 193 4.11 -10.14 3.13
CA LEU A 193 4.85 -10.27 4.39
C LEU A 193 4.09 -9.76 5.63
N ASN A 194 3.02 -9.00 5.47
CA ASN A 194 2.16 -8.55 6.56
C ASN A 194 1.18 -9.66 6.98
N VAL A 195 1.44 -10.29 8.11
CA VAL A 195 0.63 -11.40 8.65
C VAL A 195 -0.60 -10.85 9.36
N ASN A 196 -1.81 -11.18 8.88
CA ASN A 196 -3.05 -10.92 9.61
C ASN A 196 -3.28 -12.05 10.62
N LYS A 197 -3.62 -11.67 11.85
CA LYS A 197 -3.96 -12.57 12.95
C LYS A 197 -5.44 -12.47 13.24
N VAL A 198 -6.04 -13.56 13.69
CA VAL A 198 -7.44 -13.64 14.14
C VAL A 198 -7.51 -14.27 15.53
N TRP A 199 -8.60 -14.00 16.24
CA TRP A 199 -8.86 -14.61 17.53
C TRP A 199 -9.70 -15.89 17.34
N LEU A 200 -9.18 -17.03 17.75
CA LEU A 200 -9.96 -18.27 17.87
C LEU A 200 -10.55 -18.37 19.28
N LYS A 201 -11.84 -18.73 19.35
CA LYS A 201 -12.51 -19.08 20.58
C LYS A 201 -12.43 -20.57 20.80
N THR A 202 -11.70 -21.00 21.81
CA THR A 202 -11.70 -22.35 22.35
C THR A 202 -12.56 -22.40 23.60
N ASP A 203 -12.87 -23.60 24.11
CA ASP A 203 -13.75 -23.75 25.28
C ASP A 203 -13.22 -23.04 26.53
N ASP A 204 -11.88 -22.88 26.66
CA ASP A 204 -11.24 -22.33 27.86
C ASP A 204 -10.49 -21.01 27.63
N ALA A 205 -10.30 -20.54 26.39
CA ALA A 205 -9.47 -19.35 26.11
C ALA A 205 -9.73 -18.74 24.73
N GLU A 206 -9.38 -17.47 24.61
CA GLU A 206 -9.23 -16.79 23.31
C GLU A 206 -7.74 -16.79 22.92
N VAL A 207 -7.42 -17.37 21.77
CA VAL A 207 -6.06 -17.52 21.29
C VAL A 207 -5.87 -16.76 19.96
N GLN A 208 -4.88 -15.89 19.90
CA GLN A 208 -4.55 -15.19 18.66
C GLN A 208 -3.69 -16.08 17.76
N VAL A 209 -4.22 -16.43 16.58
CA VAL A 209 -3.55 -17.27 15.58
C VAL A 209 -3.41 -16.53 14.24
N SER A 210 -2.51 -17.03 13.39
CA SER A 210 -2.47 -16.55 12.01
C SER A 210 -3.72 -16.98 11.25
N VAL A 211 -4.25 -16.13 10.35
CA VAL A 211 -5.34 -16.45 9.43
C VAL A 211 -5.09 -17.75 8.66
N LYS A 212 -3.83 -18.09 8.41
CA LYS A 212 -3.42 -19.30 7.69
C LYS A 212 -3.60 -20.60 8.49
N ASP A 213 -3.60 -20.51 9.81
CA ASP A 213 -3.68 -21.67 10.72
C ASP A 213 -5.13 -22.04 11.04
N VAL A 214 -6.10 -21.23 10.58
CA VAL A 214 -7.53 -21.46 10.79
C VAL A 214 -8.04 -22.55 9.86
N LYS A 215 -8.84 -23.48 10.43
CA LYS A 215 -9.41 -24.63 9.72
C LYS A 215 -10.93 -24.51 9.63
N ASP A 216 -11.50 -25.27 8.69
CA ASP A 216 -12.94 -25.43 8.60
C ASP A 216 -13.51 -25.97 9.93
N GLY A 217 -14.52 -25.30 10.45
CA GLY A 217 -15.14 -25.63 11.73
C GLY A 217 -14.60 -24.86 12.94
N ASP A 218 -13.50 -24.12 12.82
CA ASP A 218 -12.97 -23.27 13.88
C ASP A 218 -13.95 -22.11 14.19
N ASN A 219 -13.98 -21.70 15.47
CA ASN A 219 -14.77 -20.57 15.92
C ASN A 219 -13.90 -19.32 16.00
N VAL A 220 -14.21 -18.32 15.16
CA VAL A 220 -13.46 -17.07 15.06
C VAL A 220 -14.25 -15.94 15.68
N ILE A 221 -13.58 -15.10 16.49
CA ILE A 221 -14.15 -13.90 17.10
C ILE A 221 -13.77 -12.71 16.22
N ILE A 222 -14.78 -11.93 15.84
CA ILE A 222 -14.57 -10.65 15.15
C ILE A 222 -15.23 -9.54 15.94
N ARG A 223 -14.44 -8.54 16.25
CA ARG A 223 -14.85 -7.34 17.00
C ARG A 223 -15.06 -6.17 16.05
N MET A 224 -15.77 -5.18 16.53
CA MET A 224 -15.97 -3.89 15.85
C MET A 224 -14.69 -3.38 15.18
N GLY A 225 -14.80 -2.91 13.95
CA GLY A 225 -13.69 -2.39 13.15
C GLY A 225 -12.87 -3.43 12.38
N ASN A 226 -13.16 -4.73 12.52
CA ASN A 226 -12.41 -5.79 11.84
C ASN A 226 -13.19 -6.41 10.68
N VAL A 227 -12.45 -6.83 9.63
CA VAL A 227 -13.00 -7.60 8.50
C VAL A 227 -13.18 -9.05 8.88
N ILE A 228 -14.26 -9.62 8.42
CA ILE A 228 -14.55 -11.07 8.49
C ILE A 228 -13.66 -11.77 7.46
N PRO A 229 -12.69 -12.60 7.89
CA PRO A 229 -11.70 -13.18 6.98
C PRO A 229 -12.17 -14.41 6.23
N PHE A 230 -13.26 -15.05 6.67
CA PHE A 230 -13.78 -16.30 6.13
C PHE A 230 -15.29 -16.30 6.04
N ASP A 231 -15.84 -17.07 5.11
CA ASP A 231 -17.27 -17.35 5.09
C ASP A 231 -17.64 -18.26 6.28
N GLY A 232 -18.76 -17.94 6.94
CA GLY A 232 -19.17 -18.71 8.09
C GLY A 232 -20.61 -18.48 8.55
N THR A 233 -20.96 -19.08 9.68
CA THR A 233 -22.26 -18.89 10.33
C THR A 233 -22.04 -18.41 11.77
N VAL A 234 -22.71 -17.34 12.14
CA VAL A 234 -22.66 -16.78 13.50
C VAL A 234 -23.19 -17.80 14.49
N ILE A 235 -22.43 -18.07 15.55
CA ILE A 235 -22.79 -19.00 16.63
C ILE A 235 -23.11 -18.29 17.93
N SER A 236 -22.60 -17.07 18.13
CA SER A 236 -22.96 -16.21 19.27
C SER A 236 -22.62 -14.76 18.98
N GLY A 237 -23.29 -13.85 19.68
CA GLY A 237 -23.09 -12.42 19.53
C GLY A 237 -23.97 -11.80 18.43
N GLU A 238 -23.88 -10.49 18.32
CA GLU A 238 -24.63 -9.70 17.36
C GLU A 238 -23.79 -8.52 16.88
N ALA A 239 -23.85 -8.21 15.58
CA ALA A 239 -23.14 -7.10 14.98
C ALA A 239 -23.88 -6.48 13.80
N MET A 240 -23.60 -5.20 13.56
CA MET A 240 -23.89 -4.51 12.31
C MET A 240 -22.72 -4.73 11.36
N VAL A 241 -23.00 -5.37 10.22
CA VAL A 241 -21.98 -5.77 9.25
C VAL A 241 -22.17 -5.01 7.96
N ASN A 242 -21.17 -4.22 7.57
CA ASN A 242 -21.12 -3.55 6.29
C ASN A 242 -20.76 -4.56 5.19
N GLN A 243 -21.62 -4.66 4.19
CA GLN A 243 -21.47 -5.56 3.05
C GLN A 243 -21.28 -4.82 1.72
N ALA A 244 -20.97 -3.52 1.76
CA ALA A 244 -20.80 -2.68 0.57
C ALA A 244 -19.79 -3.25 -0.44
N SER A 245 -18.76 -3.94 0.06
CA SER A 245 -17.76 -4.64 -0.76
C SER A 245 -18.33 -5.79 -1.61
N LEU A 246 -19.48 -6.36 -1.21
CA LEU A 246 -20.10 -7.49 -1.90
C LEU A 246 -21.36 -7.08 -2.66
N THR A 247 -22.19 -6.21 -2.06
CA THR A 247 -23.51 -5.86 -2.60
C THR A 247 -23.55 -4.48 -3.24
N GLY A 248 -22.58 -3.62 -2.95
CA GLY A 248 -22.57 -2.21 -3.35
C GLY A 248 -23.50 -1.31 -2.51
N GLU A 249 -24.21 -1.87 -1.54
CA GLU A 249 -25.12 -1.14 -0.65
C GLU A 249 -24.38 -0.69 0.62
N SER A 250 -24.46 0.60 0.95
CA SER A 250 -23.72 1.20 2.08
C SER A 250 -24.39 1.00 3.44
N GLU A 251 -25.66 0.52 3.50
CA GLU A 251 -26.34 0.28 4.77
C GLU A 251 -25.84 -0.99 5.45
N PRO A 252 -25.36 -0.92 6.73
CA PRO A 252 -24.93 -2.08 7.47
C PRO A 252 -26.12 -3.02 7.78
N VAL A 253 -25.90 -4.31 7.64
CA VAL A 253 -26.93 -5.34 7.88
C VAL A 253 -26.69 -5.99 9.23
N ARG A 254 -27.73 -6.10 10.06
CA ARG A 254 -27.69 -6.80 11.35
C ARG A 254 -27.44 -8.28 11.14
N ARG A 255 -26.41 -8.82 11.81
CA ARG A 255 -26.05 -10.24 11.82
C ARG A 255 -26.04 -10.77 13.23
N GLY A 256 -26.84 -11.79 13.49
CA GLY A 256 -26.95 -12.46 14.79
C GLY A 256 -26.86 -13.96 14.63
N GLU A 257 -27.07 -14.68 15.72
CA GLU A 257 -26.95 -16.15 15.79
C GLU A 257 -27.72 -16.83 14.66
N GLY A 258 -27.10 -17.82 14.01
CA GLY A 258 -27.65 -18.59 12.89
C GLY A 258 -27.56 -17.87 11.52
N THR A 259 -27.18 -16.61 11.44
CA THR A 259 -27.03 -15.91 10.16
C THR A 259 -25.68 -16.18 9.52
N SER A 260 -25.64 -16.13 8.18
CA SER A 260 -24.37 -16.26 7.43
C SER A 260 -23.62 -14.93 7.38
N VAL A 261 -22.30 -15.02 7.49
CA VAL A 261 -21.35 -13.92 7.29
C VAL A 261 -20.36 -14.27 6.18
N PHE A 262 -19.88 -13.27 5.47
CA PHE A 262 -19.09 -13.43 4.25
C PHE A 262 -17.72 -12.79 4.39
N ALA A 263 -16.71 -13.46 3.83
CA ALA A 263 -15.34 -12.96 3.80
C ALA A 263 -15.26 -11.62 3.06
N GLY A 264 -14.53 -10.65 3.64
CA GLY A 264 -14.38 -9.31 3.06
C GLY A 264 -15.42 -8.29 3.51
N THR A 265 -16.39 -8.68 4.36
CA THR A 265 -17.33 -7.75 5.00
C THR A 265 -16.79 -7.28 6.34
N VAL A 266 -17.26 -6.14 6.84
CA VAL A 266 -16.69 -5.46 8.00
C VAL A 266 -17.71 -5.33 9.12
N VAL A 267 -17.31 -5.60 10.35
CA VAL A 267 -18.12 -5.37 11.55
C VAL A 267 -18.03 -3.89 11.93
N GLU A 268 -19.10 -3.12 11.76
CA GLU A 268 -19.16 -1.69 12.14
C GLU A 268 -19.46 -1.50 13.62
N GLU A 269 -20.38 -2.31 14.16
CA GLU A 269 -20.76 -2.26 15.57
C GLU A 269 -20.96 -3.67 16.10
N GLY A 270 -20.65 -3.90 17.38
CA GLY A 270 -20.85 -5.17 18.08
C GLY A 270 -19.67 -6.14 17.95
N GLU A 271 -19.92 -7.39 18.35
CA GLU A 271 -18.98 -8.50 18.29
C GLU A 271 -19.73 -9.77 17.92
N ILE A 272 -19.17 -10.58 17.04
CA ILE A 272 -19.70 -11.90 16.67
C ILE A 272 -18.63 -12.97 16.81
N VAL A 273 -19.09 -14.15 17.19
CA VAL A 273 -18.34 -15.40 17.06
C VAL A 273 -19.00 -16.22 15.96
N PHE A 274 -18.24 -16.58 14.93
CA PHE A 274 -18.79 -17.38 13.85
C PHE A 274 -17.93 -18.63 13.60
N ARG A 275 -18.61 -19.68 13.14
CA ARG A 275 -17.95 -20.93 12.73
C ARG A 275 -17.58 -20.85 11.27
N VAL A 276 -16.29 -21.08 10.99
CA VAL A 276 -15.74 -21.07 9.64
C VAL A 276 -16.31 -22.22 8.81
N LYS A 277 -16.90 -21.91 7.65
CA LYS A 277 -17.43 -22.90 6.69
C LYS A 277 -16.43 -23.23 5.58
N ARG A 278 -15.53 -22.32 5.27
CA ARG A 278 -14.55 -22.46 4.19
C ARG A 278 -13.30 -21.65 4.52
N ALA A 279 -12.29 -22.34 5.03
CA ALA A 279 -10.97 -21.76 5.28
C ALA A 279 -10.13 -21.59 3.98
N GLY A 280 -10.54 -22.22 2.88
CA GLY A 280 -9.89 -22.16 1.57
C GLY A 280 -10.44 -21.06 0.69
N GLY A 281 -10.22 -19.80 1.04
CA GLY A 281 -10.31 -18.68 0.09
C GLY A 281 -9.02 -18.58 -0.72
N SER A 282 -9.05 -17.95 -1.91
CA SER A 282 -7.85 -17.62 -2.70
C SER A 282 -6.72 -17.15 -1.78
N SER A 283 -5.50 -17.65 -1.99
CA SER A 283 -4.36 -17.33 -1.13
C SER A 283 -4.26 -15.80 -0.97
N LYS A 284 -3.73 -15.33 0.15
CA LYS A 284 -3.48 -13.88 0.35
C LYS A 284 -2.69 -13.31 -0.83
N TYR A 285 -1.79 -14.11 -1.40
CA TYR A 285 -1.06 -13.79 -2.61
C TYR A 285 -1.98 -13.54 -3.81
N ASP A 286 -2.97 -14.42 -4.06
CA ASP A 286 -3.92 -14.25 -5.16
C ASP A 286 -4.80 -13.01 -5.01
N LYS A 287 -5.22 -12.69 -3.76
CA LYS A 287 -5.95 -11.45 -3.47
C LYS A 287 -5.07 -10.22 -3.74
N ILE A 288 -3.79 -10.27 -3.35
CA ILE A 288 -2.83 -9.19 -3.59
C ILE A 288 -2.56 -9.05 -5.09
N VAL A 289 -2.36 -10.15 -5.83
CA VAL A 289 -2.18 -10.11 -7.28
C VAL A 289 -3.41 -9.48 -7.95
N ARG A 290 -4.63 -9.88 -7.56
CA ARG A 290 -5.87 -9.24 -8.07
C ARG A 290 -5.93 -7.75 -7.73
N MET A 291 -5.59 -7.37 -6.51
CA MET A 291 -5.56 -5.95 -6.12
C MET A 291 -4.53 -5.15 -6.94
N ILE A 292 -3.39 -5.74 -7.27
CA ILE A 292 -2.38 -5.12 -8.16
C ILE A 292 -2.94 -5.00 -9.59
N GLU A 293 -3.57 -6.05 -10.12
CA GLU A 293 -4.22 -6.03 -11.43
C GLU A 293 -5.37 -5.01 -11.51
N GLU A 294 -6.12 -4.85 -10.43
CA GLU A 294 -7.16 -3.81 -10.32
C GLU A 294 -6.53 -2.41 -10.20
N SER A 295 -5.44 -2.29 -9.43
CA SER A 295 -4.66 -1.05 -9.33
C SER A 295 -4.10 -0.62 -10.68
N GLU A 296 -3.70 -1.56 -11.55
CA GLU A 296 -3.27 -1.26 -12.93
C GLU A 296 -4.40 -0.67 -13.78
N LYS A 297 -5.66 -1.02 -13.51
CA LYS A 297 -6.82 -0.38 -14.17
C LYS A 297 -7.00 1.09 -13.75
N LEU A 298 -6.50 1.45 -12.56
CA LEU A 298 -6.47 2.82 -12.04
C LEU A 298 -5.19 3.54 -12.52
N LYS A 299 -4.96 3.54 -13.85
CA LYS A 299 -3.78 4.17 -14.46
C LYS A 299 -3.64 5.63 -14.03
N SER A 300 -2.40 6.06 -13.83
CA SER A 300 -2.10 7.46 -13.56
C SER A 300 -2.40 8.31 -14.82
N GLY A 301 -2.71 9.59 -14.60
CA GLY A 301 -2.92 10.51 -15.70
C GLY A 301 -1.67 10.70 -16.58
N LEU A 302 -0.49 10.61 -15.98
CA LEU A 302 0.80 10.64 -16.70
C LEU A 302 1.01 9.39 -17.55
N GLU A 303 0.65 8.23 -17.04
CA GLU A 303 0.70 6.97 -17.77
C GLU A 303 -0.19 7.00 -19.02
N SER A 304 -1.44 7.45 -18.84
CA SER A 304 -2.39 7.66 -19.94
C SER A 304 -1.93 8.71 -20.94
N LYS A 305 -1.36 9.83 -20.47
CA LYS A 305 -0.78 10.88 -21.34
C LYS A 305 0.40 10.36 -22.15
N ALA A 306 1.26 9.53 -21.56
CA ALA A 306 2.42 8.96 -22.24
C ALA A 306 2.03 7.94 -23.31
N GLU A 307 1.07 7.06 -23.02
CA GLU A 307 0.51 6.13 -24.00
C GLU A 307 -0.09 6.89 -25.19
N HIS A 308 -0.88 7.92 -24.89
CA HIS A 308 -1.55 8.73 -25.91
C HIS A 308 -0.55 9.55 -26.76
N LEU A 309 0.52 10.03 -26.14
CA LEU A 309 1.59 10.75 -26.85
C LEU A 309 2.39 9.79 -27.75
N ALA A 310 2.67 8.59 -27.27
CA ALA A 310 3.38 7.56 -28.04
C ALA A 310 2.59 7.21 -29.32
N ASP A 311 1.28 6.97 -29.19
CA ASP A 311 0.44 6.66 -30.35
C ASP A 311 0.29 7.85 -31.31
N LYS A 312 0.28 9.11 -30.80
CA LYS A 312 0.31 10.31 -31.64
C LYS A 312 1.58 10.46 -32.47
N LEU A 313 2.70 9.85 -32.08
CA LEU A 313 3.95 9.91 -32.85
C LEU A 313 3.95 8.97 -34.06
N VAL A 314 3.10 7.94 -34.10
CA VAL A 314 3.01 6.98 -35.20
C VAL A 314 2.77 7.61 -36.58
N PRO A 315 1.78 8.54 -36.75
CA PRO A 315 1.58 9.23 -38.02
C PRO A 315 2.82 10.05 -38.47
N TYR A 316 3.53 10.66 -37.54
CA TYR A 316 4.75 11.41 -37.85
C TYR A 316 5.90 10.48 -38.28
N SER A 317 6.03 9.31 -37.67
CA SER A 317 7.00 8.28 -38.10
C SER A 317 6.71 7.77 -39.52
N LEU A 318 5.44 7.51 -39.84
CA LEU A 318 5.03 7.13 -41.20
C LEU A 318 5.27 8.25 -42.21
N GLY A 319 4.84 9.48 -41.87
CA GLY A 319 5.07 10.66 -42.70
C GLY A 319 6.55 10.97 -42.93
N GLY A 320 7.36 10.90 -41.85
CA GLY A 320 8.81 11.03 -41.92
C GLY A 320 9.48 9.96 -42.80
N THR A 321 9.00 8.73 -42.69
CA THR A 321 9.47 7.62 -43.54
C THR A 321 9.18 7.90 -45.02
N ALA A 322 7.95 8.29 -45.34
CA ALA A 322 7.55 8.63 -46.69
C ALA A 322 8.35 9.82 -47.25
N LEU A 323 8.50 10.86 -46.47
CA LEU A 323 9.29 12.06 -46.83
C LEU A 323 10.77 11.70 -47.06
N THR A 324 11.37 10.91 -46.16
CA THR A 324 12.77 10.47 -46.30
C THR A 324 12.95 9.65 -47.56
N TYR A 325 12.01 8.76 -47.91
CA TYR A 325 12.05 8.03 -49.13
C TYR A 325 11.92 8.94 -50.36
N LEU A 326 11.01 9.88 -50.37
CA LEU A 326 10.82 10.82 -51.48
C LEU A 326 12.09 11.68 -51.74
N LEU A 327 12.73 12.13 -50.68
CA LEU A 327 13.92 13.00 -50.76
C LEU A 327 15.18 12.19 -51.11
N THR A 328 15.37 11.03 -50.52
CA THR A 328 16.63 10.27 -50.65
C THR A 328 16.58 9.13 -51.71
N ARG A 329 15.37 8.71 -52.08
CA ARG A 329 15.11 7.52 -52.91
C ARG A 329 15.78 6.25 -52.34
N ASN A 330 16.13 6.28 -51.06
CA ASN A 330 16.82 5.21 -50.34
C ASN A 330 15.89 4.59 -49.29
N THR A 331 15.42 3.38 -49.59
CA THR A 331 14.51 2.66 -48.68
C THR A 331 15.17 2.26 -47.36
N THR A 332 16.47 2.00 -47.33
CA THR A 332 17.20 1.68 -46.10
C THR A 332 17.18 2.86 -45.11
N LYS A 333 17.42 4.09 -45.63
CA LYS A 333 17.32 5.31 -44.82
C LYS A 333 15.88 5.56 -44.33
N ALA A 334 14.89 5.34 -45.18
CA ALA A 334 13.48 5.48 -44.82
C ALA A 334 13.07 4.44 -43.75
N LEU A 335 13.45 3.17 -43.90
CA LEU A 335 13.19 2.13 -42.94
C LEU A 335 13.82 2.38 -41.56
N SER A 336 14.93 3.12 -41.50
CA SER A 336 15.56 3.45 -40.20
C SER A 336 14.64 4.21 -39.26
N ILE A 337 13.67 4.99 -39.77
CA ILE A 337 12.67 5.69 -38.95
C ILE A 337 11.69 4.70 -38.32
N LEU A 338 11.24 3.68 -39.11
CA LEU A 338 10.29 2.67 -38.64
C LEU A 338 10.90 1.68 -37.63
N MET A 339 12.24 1.61 -37.55
CA MET A 339 12.95 0.71 -36.63
C MET A 339 13.05 1.26 -35.21
N VAL A 340 12.68 2.53 -34.98
CA VAL A 340 12.77 3.19 -33.70
C VAL A 340 11.38 3.63 -33.30
N ASP A 341 10.81 2.91 -32.32
CA ASP A 341 9.52 3.22 -31.77
C ASP A 341 9.65 3.95 -30.40
N PHE A 342 8.90 5.01 -30.21
CA PHE A 342 8.86 5.72 -28.94
C PHE A 342 7.94 5.03 -27.93
N SER A 343 6.98 4.25 -28.42
CA SER A 343 5.87 3.69 -27.64
C SER A 343 6.33 2.56 -26.72
N CYS A 344 7.14 1.62 -27.20
CA CYS A 344 7.58 0.46 -26.43
C CYS A 344 8.26 0.85 -25.11
N ALA A 345 9.24 1.75 -25.18
CA ALA A 345 9.96 2.18 -24.00
C ALA A 345 9.08 2.98 -23.01
N LEU A 346 8.15 3.82 -23.51
CA LEU A 346 7.25 4.61 -22.67
C LEU A 346 6.19 3.74 -22.01
N LYS A 347 5.53 2.86 -22.77
CA LYS A 347 4.48 1.96 -22.27
C LYS A 347 5.01 0.96 -21.25
N LEU A 348 6.30 0.63 -21.29
CA LEU A 348 6.92 -0.30 -20.35
C LEU A 348 7.54 0.41 -19.13
N ALA A 349 8.33 1.45 -19.33
CA ALA A 349 9.11 2.07 -18.25
C ALA A 349 8.23 2.80 -17.23
N MET A 350 7.09 3.38 -17.63
CA MET A 350 6.24 4.14 -16.73
C MET A 350 5.49 3.26 -15.73
N PRO A 351 4.72 2.24 -16.13
CA PRO A 351 4.08 1.33 -15.18
C PRO A 351 5.09 0.69 -14.22
N ILE A 352 6.24 0.29 -14.71
CA ILE A 352 7.31 -0.30 -13.87
C ILE A 352 7.81 0.70 -12.82
N THR A 353 7.95 1.98 -13.18
CA THR A 353 8.35 3.02 -12.22
C THR A 353 7.30 3.21 -11.13
N VAL A 354 6.02 3.19 -11.51
CA VAL A 354 4.89 3.28 -10.57
C VAL A 354 4.85 2.06 -9.65
N LEU A 355 4.96 0.84 -10.18
CA LEU A 355 5.02 -0.39 -9.38
C LEU A 355 6.21 -0.39 -8.41
N ALA A 356 7.37 0.13 -8.83
CA ALA A 356 8.53 0.29 -7.96
C ALA A 356 8.26 1.28 -6.82
N ALA A 357 7.53 2.38 -7.07
CA ALA A 357 7.12 3.33 -6.05
C ALA A 357 6.12 2.71 -5.06
N ILE A 358 5.09 2.00 -5.56
CA ILE A 358 4.12 1.29 -4.71
C ILE A 358 4.83 0.25 -3.83
N ARG A 359 5.77 -0.51 -4.39
CA ARG A 359 6.59 -1.46 -3.63
C ARG A 359 7.38 -0.76 -2.52
N GLN A 360 8.00 0.38 -2.82
CA GLN A 360 8.79 1.14 -1.84
C GLN A 360 7.90 1.72 -0.74
N ALA A 361 6.69 2.20 -1.06
CA ALA A 361 5.68 2.62 -0.09
C ALA A 361 5.30 1.45 0.84
N SER A 362 5.05 0.27 0.27
CA SER A 362 4.71 -0.93 1.04
C SER A 362 5.83 -1.38 1.98
N GLN A 363 7.10 -1.25 1.57
CA GLN A 363 8.26 -1.52 2.45
C GLN A 363 8.34 -0.58 3.66
N ALA A 364 7.75 0.62 3.53
CA ALA A 364 7.63 1.61 4.59
C ALA A 364 6.25 1.55 5.29
N SER A 365 5.58 0.40 5.26
CA SER A 365 4.28 0.16 5.91
C SER A 365 3.13 1.05 5.40
N ALA A 366 3.23 1.54 4.15
CA ALA A 366 2.16 2.27 3.49
C ALA A 366 1.60 1.44 2.32
N THR A 367 0.29 1.16 2.32
CA THR A 367 -0.40 0.45 1.24
C THR A 367 -1.08 1.45 0.32
N VAL A 368 -0.74 1.43 -0.96
CA VAL A 368 -1.26 2.33 -1.99
C VAL A 368 -2.11 1.54 -2.98
N LYS A 369 -3.36 1.94 -3.19
CA LYS A 369 -4.31 1.22 -4.07
C LYS A 369 -4.08 1.46 -5.56
N GLY A 370 -3.29 2.46 -5.95
CA GLY A 370 -3.00 2.71 -7.35
C GLY A 370 -2.06 3.89 -7.60
N GLY A 371 -1.39 3.86 -8.75
CA GLY A 371 -0.42 4.88 -9.16
C GLY A 371 -0.97 6.29 -9.26
N LYS A 372 -2.26 6.42 -9.61
CA LYS A 372 -2.95 7.72 -9.70
C LYS A 372 -2.93 8.49 -8.37
N PHE A 373 -2.93 7.77 -7.23
CA PHE A 373 -2.92 8.39 -5.91
C PHE A 373 -1.54 8.95 -5.56
N LEU A 374 -0.45 8.28 -5.97
CA LEU A 374 0.89 8.84 -5.83
C LEU A 374 1.08 10.09 -6.70
N GLU A 375 0.50 10.10 -7.92
CA GLU A 375 0.49 11.29 -8.77
C GLU A 375 -0.28 12.43 -8.10
N ALA A 376 -1.47 12.17 -7.56
CA ALA A 376 -2.27 13.16 -6.87
C ALA A 376 -1.58 13.71 -5.61
N ILE A 377 -0.85 12.88 -4.83
CA ILE A 377 -0.01 13.35 -3.72
C ILE A 377 1.09 14.30 -4.22
N ALA A 378 1.73 14.00 -5.35
CA ALA A 378 2.76 14.87 -5.89
C ALA A 378 2.20 16.24 -6.31
N GLU A 379 0.99 16.26 -6.87
CA GLU A 379 0.29 17.48 -7.30
C GLU A 379 -0.42 18.22 -6.16
N ALA A 380 -0.58 17.60 -4.98
CA ALA A 380 -1.32 18.18 -3.88
C ALA A 380 -0.68 19.45 -3.34
N ASP A 381 -1.52 20.44 -3.11
CA ASP A 381 -1.20 21.74 -2.51
C ASP A 381 -1.83 21.95 -1.13
N THR A 382 -2.84 21.16 -0.80
CA THR A 382 -3.64 21.25 0.42
C THR A 382 -3.68 19.89 1.14
N ILE A 383 -3.42 19.89 2.44
CA ILE A 383 -3.57 18.73 3.32
C ILE A 383 -4.53 19.08 4.45
N VAL A 384 -5.49 18.21 4.70
CA VAL A 384 -6.43 18.29 5.82
C VAL A 384 -6.16 17.13 6.77
N PHE A 385 -5.87 17.43 8.01
CA PHE A 385 -5.69 16.46 9.08
C PHE A 385 -6.91 16.44 9.99
N ASP A 386 -7.45 15.26 10.27
CA ASP A 386 -8.20 15.09 11.49
C ASP A 386 -7.26 15.21 12.70
N LYS A 387 -7.78 15.63 13.86
CA LYS A 387 -6.98 15.69 15.07
C LYS A 387 -6.81 14.33 15.71
N THR A 388 -7.95 13.70 16.06
CA THR A 388 -8.01 12.52 16.93
C THR A 388 -7.54 11.26 16.21
N GLY A 389 -6.58 10.53 16.78
CA GLY A 389 -6.02 9.32 16.13
C GLY A 389 -5.07 9.61 14.97
N THR A 390 -5.00 10.85 14.50
CA THR A 390 -4.14 11.29 13.39
C THR A 390 -2.97 12.13 13.91
N LEU A 391 -3.21 13.34 14.37
CA LEU A 391 -2.18 14.18 14.99
C LEU A 391 -1.93 13.78 16.45
N THR A 392 -2.88 13.07 17.07
CA THR A 392 -2.80 12.51 18.42
C THR A 392 -2.69 11.00 18.40
N LYS A 393 -2.37 10.39 19.54
CA LYS A 393 -2.20 8.93 19.68
C LYS A 393 -3.51 8.16 19.85
N ALA A 394 -4.67 8.83 19.94
CA ALA A 394 -5.97 8.25 20.31
C ALA A 394 -5.91 7.43 21.62
N LYS A 395 -5.06 7.82 22.54
CA LYS A 395 -4.88 7.21 23.86
C LYS A 395 -5.04 8.29 24.91
N PRO A 396 -6.29 8.75 25.16
CA PRO A 396 -6.53 9.77 26.15
C PRO A 396 -6.03 9.32 27.52
N THR A 397 -5.45 10.26 28.25
CA THR A 397 -4.88 10.05 29.58
C THR A 397 -5.33 11.16 30.52
N VAL A 398 -5.53 10.84 31.80
CA VAL A 398 -5.79 11.83 32.80
C VAL A 398 -4.50 12.60 33.08
N SER A 399 -4.52 13.92 32.84
CA SER A 399 -3.38 14.79 33.14
C SER A 399 -3.40 15.28 34.57
N ARG A 400 -4.56 15.64 35.06
CA ARG A 400 -4.75 16.16 36.43
C ARG A 400 -6.19 16.02 36.90
N VAL A 401 -6.38 15.89 38.23
CA VAL A 401 -7.66 15.93 38.90
C VAL A 401 -7.68 17.18 39.79
N TYR A 402 -8.69 18.02 39.67
CA TYR A 402 -8.87 19.20 40.48
C TYR A 402 -9.99 18.96 41.46
N SER A 403 -9.71 19.11 42.79
CA SER A 403 -10.70 18.95 43.84
C SER A 403 -11.37 20.28 44.17
N PHE A 404 -12.71 20.32 44.19
CA PHE A 404 -13.53 21.47 44.52
C PHE A 404 -14.19 21.34 45.88
N ASN A 405 -14.41 20.14 46.39
CA ASN A 405 -15.07 19.86 47.66
C ASN A 405 -14.12 19.54 48.82
N GLY A 406 -12.79 19.57 48.56
CA GLY A 406 -11.77 19.30 49.58
C GLY A 406 -11.46 17.80 49.78
N MET A 407 -12.11 16.89 49.08
CA MET A 407 -11.74 15.46 49.08
C MET A 407 -10.38 15.26 48.41
N PRO A 408 -9.60 14.22 48.80
CA PRO A 408 -8.36 13.87 48.14
C PRO A 408 -8.58 13.55 46.65
N GLU A 409 -7.65 13.99 45.79
CA GLU A 409 -7.72 13.75 44.32
C GLU A 409 -7.84 12.26 43.96
N ASP A 410 -7.13 11.39 44.69
CA ASP A 410 -7.17 9.94 44.46
C ASP A 410 -8.53 9.31 44.82
N GLU A 411 -9.22 9.86 45.85
CA GLU A 411 -10.55 9.40 46.20
C GLU A 411 -11.59 9.83 45.14
N LEU A 412 -11.48 11.07 44.65
CA LEU A 412 -12.33 11.56 43.56
C LEU A 412 -12.12 10.76 42.27
N LEU A 413 -10.85 10.45 41.95
CA LEU A 413 -10.51 9.62 40.77
C LEU A 413 -11.01 8.18 40.92
N ARG A 414 -10.95 7.61 42.16
CA ARG A 414 -11.47 6.28 42.46
C ARG A 414 -12.99 6.22 42.27
N ILE A 415 -13.71 7.23 42.73
CA ILE A 415 -15.17 7.34 42.53
C ILE A 415 -15.48 7.46 41.04
N ALA A 416 -14.78 8.34 40.33
CA ALA A 416 -14.97 8.49 38.88
C ALA A 416 -14.70 7.21 38.10
N ALA A 417 -13.62 6.47 38.44
CA ALA A 417 -13.30 5.21 37.80
C ALA A 417 -14.36 4.13 38.03
N CYS A 418 -14.90 4.04 39.25
CA CYS A 418 -15.98 3.13 39.61
C CYS A 418 -17.24 3.38 38.73
N LEU A 419 -17.56 4.64 38.44
CA LEU A 419 -18.71 4.99 37.60
C LEU A 419 -18.46 4.75 36.12
N GLU A 420 -17.25 5.06 35.65
CA GLU A 420 -16.88 5.00 34.25
C GLU A 420 -16.51 3.56 33.76
N GLU A 421 -16.25 2.62 34.68
CA GLU A 421 -15.83 1.24 34.34
C GLU A 421 -16.83 0.51 33.46
N HIS A 422 -18.12 0.80 33.64
CA HIS A 422 -19.19 0.14 32.89
C HIS A 422 -19.44 0.72 31.49
N PHE A 423 -18.73 1.81 31.12
CA PHE A 423 -18.96 2.51 29.87
C PHE A 423 -17.70 2.55 29.00
N PRO A 424 -17.69 1.82 27.88
CA PRO A 424 -16.47 1.58 27.09
C PRO A 424 -16.08 2.72 26.15
N HIS A 425 -16.30 4.00 26.50
CA HIS A 425 -15.82 5.11 25.70
C HIS A 425 -14.39 5.54 26.08
N SER A 426 -13.70 6.27 25.20
CA SER A 426 -12.28 6.57 25.32
C SER A 426 -11.90 7.36 26.56
N MET A 427 -12.73 8.32 26.98
CA MET A 427 -12.50 9.12 28.19
C MET A 427 -12.70 8.29 29.47
N ALA A 428 -13.71 7.43 29.51
CA ALA A 428 -13.92 6.47 30.58
C ALA A 428 -12.70 5.57 30.78
N LYS A 429 -12.20 4.98 29.69
CA LYS A 429 -10.97 4.17 29.72
C LYS A 429 -9.76 4.94 30.27
N ALA A 430 -9.65 6.23 29.97
CA ALA A 430 -8.57 7.06 30.51
C ALA A 430 -8.63 7.19 32.03
N VAL A 431 -9.85 7.40 32.58
CA VAL A 431 -10.08 7.52 34.02
C VAL A 431 -9.81 6.20 34.74
N VAL A 432 -10.35 5.07 34.21
CA VAL A 432 -10.15 3.74 34.78
C VAL A 432 -8.67 3.32 34.70
N ASN A 433 -7.99 3.55 33.60
CA ASN A 433 -6.57 3.24 33.44
C ASN A 433 -5.69 4.04 34.40
N GLU A 434 -5.99 5.32 34.64
CA GLU A 434 -5.23 6.15 35.59
C GLU A 434 -5.46 5.71 37.02
N ALA A 435 -6.69 5.35 37.38
CA ALA A 435 -6.98 4.78 38.70
C ALA A 435 -6.20 3.44 38.88
N GLY A 436 -6.19 2.58 37.90
CA GLY A 436 -5.39 1.35 37.93
C GLY A 436 -3.89 1.61 38.05
N ARG A 437 -3.35 2.62 37.35
CA ARG A 437 -1.93 3.02 37.42
C ARG A 437 -1.54 3.51 38.83
N ARG A 438 -2.48 4.19 39.49
CA ARG A 438 -2.31 4.64 40.90
C ARG A 438 -2.62 3.55 41.91
N ASN A 439 -2.96 2.32 41.49
CA ASN A 439 -3.40 1.21 42.36
C ASN A 439 -4.60 1.56 43.25
N LEU A 440 -5.52 2.36 42.73
CA LEU A 440 -6.75 2.73 43.42
C LEU A 440 -7.78 1.62 43.20
N MET A 441 -7.75 0.58 44.04
CA MET A 441 -8.76 -0.48 44.02
C MET A 441 -10.10 0.04 44.50
N HIS A 442 -11.19 -0.37 43.86
CA HIS A 442 -12.53 -0.06 44.27
C HIS A 442 -13.39 -1.33 44.29
N GLU A 443 -14.27 -1.43 45.27
CA GLU A 443 -15.40 -2.35 45.21
C GLU A 443 -16.58 -1.61 44.60
N GLU A 444 -17.53 -2.30 43.96
CA GLU A 444 -18.75 -1.68 43.44
C GLU A 444 -19.49 -0.96 44.59
N MET A 445 -19.49 0.37 44.53
CA MET A 445 -20.05 1.22 45.59
C MET A 445 -21.37 1.89 45.20
N HIS A 446 -21.84 1.69 43.98
CA HIS A 446 -23.00 2.37 43.44
C HIS A 446 -24.23 1.45 43.33
N SER A 447 -25.41 2.05 43.36
CA SER A 447 -26.67 1.45 42.97
C SER A 447 -26.76 1.37 41.42
N LYS A 448 -27.91 1.03 40.87
CA LYS A 448 -28.11 1.02 39.43
C LYS A 448 -27.65 2.32 38.77
N VAL A 449 -26.73 2.23 37.84
CA VAL A 449 -26.19 3.39 37.09
C VAL A 449 -27.17 3.71 35.95
N GLU A 450 -27.57 4.98 35.85
CA GLU A 450 -28.35 5.49 34.72
C GLU A 450 -27.42 6.25 33.78
N TYR A 451 -27.31 5.72 32.56
CA TYR A 451 -26.57 6.33 31.47
C TYR A 451 -27.47 7.23 30.63
N ILE A 452 -27.13 8.49 30.53
CA ILE A 452 -27.84 9.48 29.72
C ILE A 452 -27.00 9.67 28.43
N VAL A 453 -27.51 9.15 27.34
CA VAL A 453 -26.80 9.13 26.03
C VAL A 453 -26.32 10.53 25.66
N ALA A 454 -25.04 10.65 25.30
CA ALA A 454 -24.34 11.88 24.93
C ALA A 454 -24.19 12.97 26.06
N HIS A 455 -24.62 12.71 27.28
CA HIS A 455 -24.58 13.67 28.36
C HIS A 455 -23.68 13.25 29.54
N GLY A 456 -23.90 12.07 30.11
CA GLY A 456 -23.13 11.60 31.25
C GLY A 456 -23.79 10.47 32.03
N ILE A 457 -23.33 10.30 33.25
CA ILE A 457 -23.75 9.23 34.16
C ILE A 457 -24.35 9.86 35.42
N SER A 458 -25.48 9.31 35.89
CA SER A 458 -26.09 9.65 37.17
C SER A 458 -26.32 8.39 38.00
N THR A 459 -25.92 8.41 39.26
CA THR A 459 -26.14 7.29 40.19
C THR A 459 -26.16 7.76 41.64
N PHE A 460 -26.45 6.82 42.53
CA PHE A 460 -26.35 7.04 43.99
C PHE A 460 -25.22 6.19 44.58
N ILE A 461 -24.30 6.81 45.27
CA ILE A 461 -23.32 6.15 46.12
C ILE A 461 -23.75 6.35 47.58
N ASN A 462 -24.13 5.26 48.25
CA ASN A 462 -24.82 5.29 49.52
C ASN A 462 -26.11 6.16 49.43
N THR A 463 -26.10 7.35 50.02
CA THR A 463 -27.23 8.31 50.03
C THR A 463 -26.97 9.54 49.19
N SER A 464 -25.79 9.67 48.59
CA SER A 464 -25.38 10.86 47.84
C SER A 464 -25.59 10.63 46.33
N LYS A 465 -26.30 11.57 45.68
CA LYS A 465 -26.38 11.59 44.21
C LYS A 465 -25.03 12.02 43.64
N VAL A 466 -24.46 11.19 42.79
CA VAL A 466 -23.21 11.47 42.09
C VAL A 466 -23.49 11.47 40.59
N ILE A 467 -23.04 12.52 39.92
CA ILE A 467 -23.10 12.66 38.46
C ILE A 467 -21.72 12.93 37.91
N ILE A 468 -21.47 12.41 36.73
CA ILE A 468 -20.22 12.64 35.98
C ILE A 468 -20.55 12.82 34.52
N GLY A 469 -19.99 13.83 33.85
CA GLY A 469 -20.27 14.08 32.44
C GLY A 469 -19.75 15.42 31.92
N SER A 470 -20.38 15.88 30.82
CA SER A 470 -20.04 17.13 30.13
C SER A 470 -20.41 18.38 30.98
N HIS A 471 -19.87 19.54 30.59
CA HIS A 471 -20.25 20.85 31.18
C HIS A 471 -21.76 21.06 31.10
N HIS A 472 -22.35 20.84 29.90
CA HIS A 472 -23.79 20.99 29.69
C HIS A 472 -24.60 20.11 30.66
N PHE A 473 -24.25 18.84 30.76
CA PHE A 473 -24.95 17.90 31.64
C PHE A 473 -24.89 18.32 33.12
N VAL A 474 -23.71 18.70 33.61
CA VAL A 474 -23.54 19.01 35.07
C VAL A 474 -24.13 20.36 35.41
N PHE A 475 -23.97 21.40 34.58
CA PHE A 475 -24.36 22.77 34.96
C PHE A 475 -25.70 23.24 34.38
N GLU A 476 -26.14 22.71 33.23
CA GLU A 476 -27.37 23.11 32.57
C GLU A 476 -28.50 22.11 32.85
N ASP A 477 -28.30 20.81 32.61
CA ASP A 477 -29.34 19.80 32.84
C ASP A 477 -29.58 19.52 34.34
N GLU A 478 -28.48 19.30 35.09
CA GLU A 478 -28.54 18.95 36.52
C GLU A 478 -28.38 20.16 37.47
N ALA A 479 -28.20 21.36 36.88
CA ALA A 479 -28.13 22.65 37.58
C ALA A 479 -27.18 22.67 38.82
N CYS A 480 -26.06 21.95 38.73
CA CYS A 480 -25.06 21.91 39.79
C CYS A 480 -24.33 23.26 39.92
N VAL A 481 -23.85 23.55 41.13
CA VAL A 481 -23.20 24.81 41.40
C VAL A 481 -21.72 24.62 41.79
N ILE A 482 -20.90 25.63 41.51
CA ILE A 482 -19.52 25.67 41.94
C ILE A 482 -19.50 26.05 43.44
N PRO A 483 -18.76 25.32 44.30
CA PRO A 483 -18.67 25.64 45.70
C PRO A 483 -18.15 27.06 45.96
N ALA A 484 -18.68 27.73 46.97
CA ALA A 484 -18.30 29.10 47.34
C ALA A 484 -16.77 29.23 47.54
N GLY A 485 -16.17 30.27 46.94
CA GLY A 485 -14.71 30.50 46.99
C GLY A 485 -13.87 29.65 46.08
N LYS A 486 -14.47 28.84 45.15
CA LYS A 486 -13.74 28.01 44.19
C LYS A 486 -13.83 28.51 42.73
N GLN A 487 -14.46 29.67 42.52
CA GLN A 487 -14.62 30.25 41.18
C GLN A 487 -13.26 30.52 40.50
N GLU A 488 -12.29 31.11 41.24
CA GLU A 488 -10.95 31.37 40.67
C GLU A 488 -10.24 30.09 40.24
N LEU A 489 -10.41 28.99 41.00
CA LEU A 489 -9.85 27.67 40.62
C LEU A 489 -10.51 27.16 39.34
N PHE A 490 -11.83 27.32 39.19
CA PHE A 490 -12.57 26.91 38.02
C PHE A 490 -12.14 27.71 36.79
N ASP A 491 -11.99 29.00 36.90
CA ASP A 491 -11.57 29.90 35.84
C ASP A 491 -10.09 29.70 35.44
N SER A 492 -9.30 29.09 36.34
CA SER A 492 -7.87 28.75 36.07
C SER A 492 -7.63 27.35 35.48
N LEU A 493 -8.70 26.61 35.18
CA LEU A 493 -8.55 25.29 34.57
C LEU A 493 -7.82 25.37 33.22
N PRO A 494 -6.94 24.40 32.87
CA PRO A 494 -6.19 24.42 31.62
C PRO A 494 -7.10 24.36 30.42
N ASP A 495 -6.82 25.17 29.41
CA ASP A 495 -7.59 25.21 28.14
C ASP A 495 -7.18 24.11 27.12
N ASP A 496 -6.11 23.36 27.38
CA ASP A 496 -5.53 22.38 26.44
C ASP A 496 -5.95 20.93 26.72
N CYS A 497 -6.94 20.73 27.58
CA CYS A 497 -7.51 19.43 27.92
C CYS A 497 -9.04 19.42 27.84
N SER A 498 -9.60 18.24 27.66
CA SER A 498 -11.03 17.99 27.80
C SER A 498 -11.35 17.85 29.28
N HIS A 499 -12.42 18.50 29.71
CA HIS A 499 -12.86 18.47 31.11
C HIS A 499 -14.01 17.49 31.30
N LEU A 500 -13.83 16.56 32.22
CA LEU A 500 -14.89 15.68 32.71
C LEU A 500 -15.28 16.17 34.09
N TYR A 501 -16.52 16.61 34.23
CA TYR A 501 -17.04 17.23 35.48
C TYR A 501 -17.73 16.20 36.35
N MET A 502 -17.43 16.15 37.62
CA MET A 502 -18.09 15.31 38.60
C MET A 502 -18.70 16.16 39.71
N ALA A 503 -19.99 15.95 39.97
CA ALA A 503 -20.68 16.64 41.04
C ALA A 503 -21.29 15.64 42.04
N ILE A 504 -21.35 16.02 43.30
CA ILE A 504 -21.91 15.25 44.41
C ILE A 504 -22.97 16.12 45.13
N ASN A 505 -24.20 15.60 45.20
CA ASN A 505 -25.34 16.29 45.81
C ASN A 505 -25.54 17.73 45.29
N GLY A 506 -25.43 17.92 43.97
CA GLY A 506 -25.65 19.19 43.28
C GLY A 506 -24.51 20.20 43.39
N GLN A 507 -23.36 19.84 43.95
CA GLN A 507 -22.17 20.68 43.99
C GLN A 507 -21.01 20.07 43.23
N LEU A 508 -20.28 20.88 42.45
CA LEU A 508 -19.07 20.43 41.77
C LEU A 508 -18.05 19.87 42.76
N ALA A 509 -17.70 18.61 42.60
CA ALA A 509 -16.76 17.90 43.47
C ALA A 509 -15.36 17.81 42.84
N ALA A 510 -15.29 17.48 41.52
CA ALA A 510 -14.03 17.38 40.81
C ALA A 510 -14.15 17.83 39.36
N VAL A 511 -13.03 18.24 38.78
CA VAL A 511 -12.82 18.33 37.34
C VAL A 511 -11.61 17.49 37.01
N ILE A 512 -11.83 16.49 36.15
CA ILE A 512 -10.80 15.58 35.67
C ILE A 512 -10.37 16.07 34.27
N CYS A 513 -9.12 16.49 34.15
CA CYS A 513 -8.54 16.94 32.89
C CYS A 513 -7.98 15.77 32.12
N ILE A 514 -8.52 15.53 30.93
CA ILE A 514 -8.15 14.44 30.05
C ILE A 514 -7.49 15.04 28.79
N ILE A 515 -6.30 14.57 28.47
CA ILE A 515 -5.55 14.97 27.29
C ILE A 515 -5.39 13.77 26.36
N ASP A 516 -5.54 14.01 25.07
CA ASP A 516 -5.08 13.06 24.05
C ASP A 516 -3.71 13.54 23.56
N PRO A 517 -2.62 12.84 23.94
CA PRO A 517 -1.28 13.34 23.69
C PRO A 517 -0.98 13.46 22.21
N LEU A 518 -0.47 14.62 21.81
CA LEU A 518 0.03 14.85 20.47
C LEU A 518 1.18 13.89 20.16
N ARG A 519 1.28 13.50 18.91
CA ARG A 519 2.45 12.78 18.40
C ARG A 519 3.67 13.70 18.40
N GLU A 520 4.78 13.23 18.91
CA GLU A 520 6.01 14.03 19.04
C GLU A 520 6.56 14.49 17.69
N GLU A 521 6.34 13.68 16.66
CA GLU A 521 6.76 13.94 15.28
C GLU A 521 5.85 14.92 14.53
N ALA A 522 4.61 15.16 14.96
CA ALA A 522 3.62 15.93 14.22
C ALA A 522 4.11 17.35 13.80
N PRO A 523 4.74 18.17 14.66
CA PRO A 523 5.23 19.48 14.24
C PRO A 523 6.30 19.39 13.15
N LYS A 524 7.22 18.40 13.25
CA LYS A 524 8.29 18.20 12.28
C LYS A 524 7.75 17.72 10.93
N VAL A 525 6.74 16.85 10.95
CA VAL A 525 6.08 16.37 9.73
C VAL A 525 5.35 17.51 9.03
N ILE A 526 4.60 18.34 9.75
CA ILE A 526 3.90 19.49 9.19
C ILE A 526 4.88 20.50 8.57
N GLU A 527 5.97 20.81 9.27
CA GLU A 527 7.03 21.66 8.72
C GLU A 527 7.67 21.05 7.46
N GLY A 528 7.92 19.73 7.49
CA GLY A 528 8.46 18.99 6.36
C GLY A 528 7.54 19.00 5.13
N LEU A 529 6.23 18.85 5.33
CA LEU A 529 5.21 18.91 4.27
C LEU A 529 5.15 20.30 3.63
N LYS A 530 5.20 21.37 4.44
CA LYS A 530 5.28 22.75 3.93
C LYS A 530 6.54 22.97 3.09
N LYS A 531 7.69 22.45 3.53
CA LYS A 531 8.94 22.50 2.75
C LYS A 531 8.87 21.66 1.47
N ALA A 532 8.06 20.61 1.44
CA ALA A 532 7.83 19.76 0.27
C ALA A 532 6.77 20.34 -0.70
N GLY A 533 6.30 21.58 -0.49
CA GLY A 533 5.43 22.28 -1.43
C GLY A 533 3.95 22.30 -1.08
N ILE A 534 3.54 21.78 0.08
CA ILE A 534 2.17 21.91 0.56
C ILE A 534 1.96 23.34 1.08
N SER A 535 1.10 24.10 0.40
CA SER A 535 0.85 25.51 0.70
C SER A 535 -0.14 25.71 1.85
N LYS A 536 -1.07 24.77 2.01
CA LYS A 536 -2.17 24.85 2.98
C LYS A 536 -2.24 23.56 3.80
N VAL A 537 -2.01 23.67 5.11
CA VAL A 537 -2.15 22.57 6.06
C VAL A 537 -3.26 22.93 7.05
N VAL A 538 -4.33 22.15 7.04
CA VAL A 538 -5.55 22.38 7.82
C VAL A 538 -5.70 21.30 8.88
N MET A 539 -6.10 21.69 10.08
CA MET A 539 -6.54 20.77 11.14
C MET A 539 -8.04 20.92 11.34
N MET A 540 -8.75 19.80 11.42
CA MET A 540 -10.18 19.75 11.78
C MET A 540 -10.39 18.90 13.02
N THR A 541 -11.26 19.38 13.91
CA THR A 541 -11.57 18.70 15.17
C THR A 541 -12.99 19.01 15.64
N GLY A 542 -13.60 18.06 16.34
CA GLY A 542 -14.85 18.29 17.09
C GLY A 542 -14.64 18.98 18.45
N ASP A 543 -13.39 19.26 18.85
CA ASP A 543 -13.10 19.93 20.10
C ASP A 543 -13.53 21.40 20.10
N SER A 544 -13.59 21.98 21.31
CA SER A 544 -13.85 23.41 21.51
C SER A 544 -12.78 24.29 20.85
N GLU A 545 -13.16 25.51 20.52
CA GLU A 545 -12.28 26.52 19.90
C GLU A 545 -10.97 26.72 20.69
N ARG A 546 -11.03 26.76 22.03
CA ARG A 546 -9.84 26.93 22.88
C ARG A 546 -8.83 25.81 22.73
N THR A 547 -9.30 24.56 22.78
CA THR A 547 -8.46 23.37 22.62
C THR A 547 -7.86 23.31 21.22
N ALA A 548 -8.70 23.55 20.18
CA ALA A 548 -8.27 23.55 18.79
C ALA A 548 -7.18 24.59 18.52
N ALA A 549 -7.35 25.82 18.99
CA ALA A 549 -6.38 26.90 18.84
C ALA A 549 -5.02 26.59 19.53
N SER A 550 -5.07 25.99 20.73
CA SER A 550 -3.86 25.59 21.45
C SER A 550 -3.06 24.52 20.67
N ILE A 551 -3.74 23.49 20.19
CA ILE A 551 -3.13 22.39 19.42
C ILE A 551 -2.60 22.90 18.08
N ALA A 552 -3.39 23.70 17.35
CA ALA A 552 -3.00 24.27 16.06
C ALA A 552 -1.69 25.06 16.14
N ARG A 553 -1.51 25.84 17.19
CA ARG A 553 -0.25 26.57 17.48
C ARG A 553 0.90 25.63 17.78
N LYS A 554 0.68 24.55 18.54
CA LYS A 554 1.73 23.58 18.92
C LYS A 554 2.23 22.80 17.71
N VAL A 555 1.33 22.39 16.80
CA VAL A 555 1.69 21.61 15.60
C VAL A 555 2.07 22.47 14.40
N GLY A 556 1.69 23.75 14.42
CA GLY A 556 2.07 24.72 13.38
C GLY A 556 1.30 24.57 12.07
N VAL A 557 0.01 24.21 12.11
CA VAL A 557 -0.86 24.19 10.91
C VAL A 557 -1.09 25.60 10.36
N THR A 558 -1.60 25.70 9.14
CA THR A 558 -1.89 26.99 8.48
C THR A 558 -3.25 27.53 8.91
N GLU A 559 -4.24 26.62 9.01
CA GLU A 559 -5.61 26.92 9.39
C GLU A 559 -6.13 25.78 10.31
N TYR A 560 -7.12 26.08 11.13
CA TYR A 560 -7.83 25.08 11.91
C TYR A 560 -9.33 25.37 11.97
N TYR A 561 -10.12 24.34 12.19
CA TYR A 561 -11.57 24.41 12.38
C TYR A 561 -11.94 23.57 13.59
N SER A 562 -12.66 24.18 14.54
CA SER A 562 -13.17 23.60 15.78
C SER A 562 -14.64 23.21 15.63
N GLU A 563 -15.16 22.37 16.50
CA GLU A 563 -16.56 21.97 16.60
C GLU A 563 -17.14 21.42 15.27
N VAL A 564 -16.28 20.75 14.48
CA VAL A 564 -16.62 20.27 13.13
C VAL A 564 -17.26 18.90 13.19
N LEU A 565 -18.43 18.75 12.58
CA LEU A 565 -19.09 17.46 12.40
C LEU A 565 -18.47 16.67 11.22
N PRO A 566 -18.58 15.33 11.20
CA PRO A 566 -18.04 14.52 10.11
C PRO A 566 -18.50 14.97 8.70
N GLU A 567 -19.76 15.34 8.54
CA GLU A 567 -20.33 15.84 7.27
C GLU A 567 -19.70 17.17 6.83
N ASP A 568 -19.35 18.04 7.77
CA ASP A 568 -18.77 19.34 7.43
C ASP A 568 -17.32 19.22 6.97
N LYS A 569 -16.60 18.18 7.43
CA LYS A 569 -15.27 17.84 6.90
C LYS A 569 -15.35 17.52 5.41
N ALA A 570 -16.32 16.70 4.99
CA ALA A 570 -16.51 16.37 3.58
C ALA A 570 -16.87 17.61 2.75
N LYS A 571 -17.80 18.44 3.22
CA LYS A 571 -18.17 19.71 2.55
C LYS A 571 -16.98 20.65 2.39
N PHE A 572 -16.11 20.74 3.38
CA PHE A 572 -14.89 21.54 3.29
C PHE A 572 -13.96 21.01 2.20
N VAL A 573 -13.73 19.71 2.16
CA VAL A 573 -12.90 19.06 1.13
C VAL A 573 -13.47 19.32 -0.26
N GLU A 574 -14.77 19.14 -0.44
CA GLU A 574 -15.45 19.41 -1.73
C GLU A 574 -15.32 20.89 -2.15
N LYS A 575 -15.44 21.81 -1.20
CA LYS A 575 -15.26 23.25 -1.45
C LYS A 575 -13.85 23.59 -1.93
N GLU A 576 -12.82 23.04 -1.27
CA GLU A 576 -11.43 23.25 -1.67
C GLU A 576 -11.16 22.68 -3.07
N ARG A 577 -11.68 21.48 -3.37
CA ARG A 577 -11.59 20.88 -4.71
C ARG A 577 -12.32 21.68 -5.77
N ALA A 578 -13.51 22.19 -5.46
CA ALA A 578 -14.26 23.08 -6.36
C ALA A 578 -13.53 24.40 -6.64
N ALA A 579 -12.68 24.86 -5.71
CA ALA A 579 -11.78 25.98 -5.90
C ALA A 579 -10.53 25.65 -6.74
N GLY A 580 -10.42 24.42 -7.25
CA GLY A 580 -9.33 23.96 -8.11
C GLY A 580 -8.08 23.46 -7.36
N ARG A 581 -8.16 23.27 -6.05
CA ARG A 581 -7.07 22.73 -5.24
C ARG A 581 -7.01 21.22 -5.29
N LYS A 582 -5.85 20.66 -5.09
CA LYS A 582 -5.61 19.23 -4.93
C LYS A 582 -5.48 18.89 -3.45
N VAL A 583 -6.47 18.15 -2.94
CA VAL A 583 -6.66 17.93 -1.51
C VAL A 583 -6.30 16.50 -1.10
N ILE A 584 -5.44 16.39 -0.10
CA ILE A 584 -5.21 15.15 0.66
C ILE A 584 -6.00 15.26 1.96
N MET A 585 -6.85 14.27 2.26
CA MET A 585 -7.50 14.13 3.57
C MET A 585 -6.83 13.00 4.35
N ILE A 586 -6.50 13.25 5.62
CA ILE A 586 -5.86 12.28 6.51
C ILE A 586 -6.71 12.15 7.78
N GLY A 587 -7.12 10.92 8.08
CA GLY A 587 -7.96 10.60 9.23
C GLY A 587 -7.77 9.17 9.74
N ASP A 588 -8.55 8.78 10.75
CA ASP A 588 -8.54 7.42 11.31
C ASP A 588 -9.36 6.40 10.48
N GLY A 589 -10.18 6.88 9.57
CA GLY A 589 -10.95 6.10 8.59
C GLY A 589 -12.35 5.70 9.05
N ILE A 590 -12.71 5.76 10.30
CA ILE A 590 -14.05 5.39 10.78
C ILE A 590 -14.99 6.60 10.68
N ASN A 591 -14.64 7.69 11.34
CA ASN A 591 -15.46 8.91 11.39
C ASN A 591 -15.25 9.81 10.16
N ASP A 592 -14.13 9.67 9.48
CA ASP A 592 -13.71 10.53 8.38
C ASP A 592 -14.00 9.96 6.99
N SER A 593 -14.68 8.80 6.92
CA SER A 593 -14.98 8.10 5.66
C SER A 593 -15.57 9.00 4.56
N PRO A 594 -16.55 9.88 4.84
CA PRO A 594 -17.08 10.78 3.81
C PRO A 594 -16.03 11.79 3.30
N ALA A 595 -15.21 12.33 4.20
CA ALA A 595 -14.17 13.29 3.85
C ALA A 595 -12.99 12.64 3.10
N LEU A 596 -12.58 11.41 3.50
CA LEU A 596 -11.58 10.61 2.81
C LEU A 596 -11.99 10.32 1.36
N SER A 597 -13.26 9.92 1.17
CA SER A 597 -13.81 9.64 -0.17
C SER A 597 -13.99 10.91 -1.03
N ALA A 598 -14.25 12.05 -0.41
CA ALA A 598 -14.42 13.32 -1.10
C ALA A 598 -13.10 13.93 -1.59
N ALA A 599 -11.96 13.53 -1.02
CA ALA A 599 -10.64 14.07 -1.35
C ALA A 599 -10.11 13.59 -2.72
N ASP A 600 -9.05 14.21 -3.24
CA ASP A 600 -8.30 13.66 -4.37
C ASP A 600 -7.47 12.45 -3.93
N VAL A 601 -7.04 12.43 -2.65
CA VAL A 601 -6.44 11.28 -2.00
C VAL A 601 -6.89 11.22 -0.54
N GLY A 602 -7.54 10.11 -0.17
CA GLY A 602 -7.84 9.78 1.21
C GLY A 602 -6.74 8.89 1.79
N ILE A 603 -6.13 9.32 2.90
CA ILE A 603 -5.10 8.55 3.62
C ILE A 603 -5.64 8.18 5.00
N ALA A 604 -5.76 6.89 5.27
CA ALA A 604 -6.12 6.41 6.59
C ALA A 604 -4.89 6.04 7.42
N ILE A 605 -4.85 6.50 8.67
CA ILE A 605 -3.87 6.08 9.67
C ILE A 605 -4.55 5.03 10.54
N SER A 606 -4.10 3.79 10.50
CA SER A 606 -4.81 2.70 11.15
C SER A 606 -3.89 1.61 11.69
N ASP A 607 -4.06 1.28 12.98
CA ASP A 607 -3.44 0.12 13.65
C ASP A 607 -4.17 -1.20 13.38
N GLY A 608 -5.02 -1.28 12.35
CA GLY A 608 -5.71 -2.52 12.02
C GLY A 608 -7.20 -2.41 11.75
N ALA A 609 -7.80 -1.21 11.82
CA ALA A 609 -9.19 -1.05 11.38
C ALA A 609 -9.26 -1.28 9.87
N GLU A 610 -9.80 -2.44 9.48
CA GLU A 610 -9.86 -2.86 8.08
C GLU A 610 -10.88 -2.03 7.29
N ILE A 611 -11.85 -1.39 7.95
CA ILE A 611 -12.77 -0.41 7.35
C ILE A 611 -11.98 0.77 6.75
N ALA A 612 -11.01 1.29 7.50
CA ALA A 612 -10.15 2.37 7.01
C ALA A 612 -9.37 1.97 5.76
N ARG A 613 -8.94 0.70 5.68
CA ARG A 613 -8.23 0.15 4.51
C ARG A 613 -9.13 0.02 3.29
N GLU A 614 -10.42 -0.23 3.49
CA GLU A 614 -11.35 -0.41 2.37
C GLU A 614 -11.75 0.93 1.74
N ILE A 615 -11.95 1.96 2.55
CA ILE A 615 -12.42 3.28 2.11
C ILE A 615 -11.28 4.16 1.60
N ALA A 616 -10.15 4.20 2.31
CA ALA A 616 -9.04 5.07 1.94
C ALA A 616 -8.29 4.58 0.70
N ASP A 617 -7.77 5.51 -0.07
CA ASP A 617 -6.91 5.27 -1.25
C ASP A 617 -5.52 4.79 -0.84
N ILE A 618 -5.06 5.25 0.30
CA ILE A 618 -3.78 4.89 0.90
C ILE A 618 -3.98 4.62 2.39
N THR A 619 -3.36 3.56 2.89
CA THR A 619 -3.34 3.26 4.32
C THR A 619 -1.92 3.28 4.83
N VAL A 620 -1.69 3.95 5.95
CA VAL A 620 -0.40 4.04 6.65
C VAL A 620 -0.51 3.40 8.03
N GLY A 621 0.55 2.76 8.48
CA GLY A 621 0.61 2.25 9.86
C GLY A 621 0.51 3.40 10.89
N ALA A 622 -0.19 3.14 12.00
CA ALA A 622 -0.49 4.18 12.99
C ALA A 622 0.71 4.59 13.85
N ASP A 623 1.84 3.90 13.75
CA ASP A 623 2.96 4.12 14.67
C ASP A 623 3.84 5.32 14.31
N ASP A 624 3.81 5.81 13.05
CA ASP A 624 4.73 6.87 12.62
C ASP A 624 4.14 7.79 11.53
N LEU A 625 3.84 9.02 11.92
CA LEU A 625 3.33 10.06 11.03
C LEU A 625 4.36 10.50 9.95
N ASN A 626 5.66 10.20 10.13
CA ASN A 626 6.69 10.49 9.13
C ASN A 626 6.44 9.76 7.80
N GLN A 627 5.65 8.69 7.80
CA GLN A 627 5.23 7.99 6.58
C GLN A 627 4.49 8.92 5.60
N ILE A 628 3.74 9.90 6.08
CA ILE A 628 3.04 10.89 5.23
C ILE A 628 4.07 11.76 4.48
N LEU A 629 5.08 12.26 5.20
CA LEU A 629 6.16 13.04 4.59
C LEU A 629 6.98 12.19 3.60
N MET A 630 7.23 10.92 3.95
CA MET A 630 7.90 9.97 3.07
C MET A 630 7.10 9.73 1.79
N LEU A 631 5.77 9.52 1.88
CA LEU A 631 4.89 9.38 0.72
C LEU A 631 4.92 10.60 -0.20
N LYS A 632 4.91 11.82 0.35
CA LYS A 632 5.04 13.05 -0.45
C LYS A 632 6.36 13.10 -1.20
N LYS A 633 7.47 12.84 -0.53
CA LYS A 633 8.81 12.82 -1.16
C LYS A 633 8.93 11.70 -2.20
N LEU A 634 8.37 10.52 -1.91
CA LEU A 634 8.34 9.39 -2.84
C LEU A 634 7.56 9.73 -4.11
N SER A 635 6.40 10.36 -3.96
CA SER A 635 5.55 10.81 -5.06
C SER A 635 6.25 11.87 -5.92
N ASP A 636 6.89 12.86 -5.31
CA ASP A 636 7.68 13.86 -6.03
C ASP A 636 8.86 13.23 -6.80
N SER A 637 9.53 12.25 -6.20
CA SER A 637 10.63 11.50 -6.83
C SER A 637 10.14 10.62 -7.98
N LEU A 638 8.94 10.03 -7.85
CA LEU A 638 8.28 9.28 -8.91
C LEU A 638 8.06 10.16 -10.15
N ILE A 639 7.45 11.33 -9.99
CA ILE A 639 7.19 12.26 -11.08
C ILE A 639 8.50 12.73 -11.74
N LYS A 640 9.52 13.06 -10.93
CA LYS A 640 10.85 13.43 -11.44
C LYS A 640 11.47 12.28 -12.26
N LYS A 641 11.39 11.04 -11.81
CA LYS A 641 11.92 9.87 -12.50
C LYS A 641 11.18 9.59 -13.80
N ILE A 642 9.85 9.67 -13.81
CA ILE A 642 9.02 9.52 -15.01
C ILE A 642 9.42 10.58 -16.06
N ASN A 643 9.50 11.85 -15.66
CA ASN A 643 9.88 12.93 -16.56
C ASN A 643 11.32 12.81 -17.07
N ARG A 644 12.24 12.30 -16.26
CA ARG A 644 13.61 11.99 -16.68
C ARG A 644 13.63 10.89 -17.72
N ASN A 645 12.95 9.77 -17.44
CA ASN A 645 12.87 8.62 -18.36
C ASN A 645 12.26 9.05 -19.70
N TYR A 646 11.18 9.83 -19.68
CA TYR A 646 10.58 10.41 -20.88
C TYR A 646 11.60 11.19 -21.73
N ARG A 647 12.33 12.13 -21.11
CA ARG A 647 13.35 12.94 -21.83
C ARG A 647 14.47 12.08 -22.41
N VAL A 648 14.93 11.06 -21.67
CA VAL A 648 15.97 10.14 -22.14
C VAL A 648 15.47 9.32 -23.33
N ILE A 649 14.27 8.77 -23.25
CA ILE A 649 13.67 7.97 -24.34
C ILE A 649 13.51 8.82 -25.60
N VAL A 650 12.91 9.99 -25.48
CA VAL A 650 12.70 10.88 -26.64
C VAL A 650 14.02 11.32 -27.23
N GLY A 651 14.97 11.77 -26.41
CA GLY A 651 16.28 12.23 -26.89
C GLY A 651 17.08 11.12 -27.57
N PHE A 652 17.17 9.95 -26.95
CA PHE A 652 17.93 8.82 -27.51
C PHE A 652 17.31 8.30 -28.81
N ASN A 653 16.00 8.09 -28.86
CA ASN A 653 15.31 7.62 -30.06
C ASN A 653 15.39 8.64 -31.20
N SER A 654 15.27 9.94 -30.91
CA SER A 654 15.48 10.99 -31.94
C SER A 654 16.90 10.97 -32.50
N ALA A 655 17.90 10.75 -31.66
CA ALA A 655 19.29 10.60 -32.12
C ALA A 655 19.47 9.36 -33.01
N LEU A 656 18.88 8.22 -32.65
CA LEU A 656 18.92 7.00 -33.47
C LEU A 656 18.27 7.23 -34.85
N ILE A 657 17.13 7.91 -34.90
CA ILE A 657 16.46 8.27 -36.15
C ILE A 657 17.36 9.16 -37.00
N ALA A 658 17.95 10.20 -36.45
CA ALA A 658 18.85 11.10 -37.16
C ALA A 658 20.07 10.37 -37.75
N LEU A 659 20.72 9.50 -36.97
CA LEU A 659 21.85 8.69 -37.41
C LEU A 659 21.46 7.67 -38.50
N GLY A 660 20.26 7.10 -38.43
CA GLY A 660 19.74 6.19 -39.44
C GLY A 660 19.39 6.87 -40.77
N VAL A 661 18.74 8.05 -40.70
CA VAL A 661 18.38 8.86 -41.89
C VAL A 661 19.63 9.40 -42.59
N THR A 662 20.62 9.82 -41.83
CA THR A 662 21.95 10.23 -42.44
C THR A 662 22.69 9.02 -43.01
N GLY A 663 22.37 7.80 -42.62
CA GLY A 663 23.02 6.58 -43.09
C GLY A 663 24.28 6.18 -42.32
N VAL A 664 24.52 6.82 -41.17
CA VAL A 664 25.64 6.50 -40.24
C VAL A 664 25.46 5.11 -39.63
N ILE A 665 24.22 4.73 -39.30
CA ILE A 665 23.89 3.41 -38.75
C ILE A 665 22.85 2.71 -39.62
N GLN A 666 22.92 1.37 -39.61
CA GLN A 666 21.97 0.54 -40.33
C GLN A 666 20.65 0.37 -39.55
N PRO A 667 19.50 0.16 -40.20
CA PRO A 667 18.21 -0.05 -39.54
C PRO A 667 18.22 -1.14 -38.47
N THR A 668 18.90 -2.26 -38.73
CA THR A 668 19.04 -3.37 -37.76
C THR A 668 19.86 -2.98 -36.52
N THR A 669 20.91 -2.18 -36.71
CA THR A 669 21.71 -1.64 -35.60
C THR A 669 20.89 -0.63 -34.77
N SER A 670 20.11 0.22 -35.45
CA SER A 670 19.20 1.15 -34.81
C SER A 670 18.16 0.43 -33.94
N ALA A 671 17.53 -0.63 -34.49
CA ALA A 671 16.57 -1.45 -33.73
C ALA A 671 17.21 -2.17 -32.53
N LEU A 672 18.45 -2.69 -32.70
CA LEU A 672 19.17 -3.33 -31.59
C LEU A 672 19.47 -2.33 -30.46
N LEU A 673 19.98 -1.14 -30.80
CA LEU A 673 20.27 -0.09 -29.83
C LEU A 673 18.99 0.41 -29.15
N HIS A 674 17.90 0.56 -29.89
CA HIS A 674 16.58 0.90 -29.36
C HIS A 674 16.11 -0.11 -28.33
N ASN A 675 16.09 -1.42 -28.66
CA ASN A 675 15.66 -2.47 -27.72
C ASN A 675 16.57 -2.57 -26.51
N THR A 676 17.89 -2.40 -26.70
CA THR A 676 18.85 -2.36 -25.60
C THR A 676 18.57 -1.19 -24.66
N SER A 677 18.30 0.01 -25.20
CA SER A 677 17.96 1.18 -24.40
C SER A 677 16.65 0.99 -23.63
N THR A 678 15.63 0.40 -24.26
CA THR A 678 14.36 0.07 -23.62
C THR A 678 14.57 -0.86 -22.42
N LEU A 679 15.37 -1.92 -22.58
CA LEU A 679 15.71 -2.82 -21.49
C LEU A 679 16.46 -2.10 -20.35
N VAL A 680 17.49 -1.30 -20.68
CA VAL A 680 18.25 -0.56 -19.66
C VAL A 680 17.36 0.41 -18.89
N ILE A 681 16.51 1.17 -19.57
CA ILE A 681 15.57 2.10 -18.93
C ILE A 681 14.55 1.36 -18.06
N SER A 682 14.05 0.21 -18.52
CA SER A 682 13.11 -0.61 -17.74
C SER A 682 13.76 -1.17 -16.48
N LEU A 683 14.98 -1.68 -16.55
CA LEU A 683 15.74 -2.16 -15.40
C LEU A 683 16.07 -1.02 -14.42
N GLU A 684 16.40 0.18 -14.93
CA GLU A 684 16.61 1.38 -14.10
C GLU A 684 15.29 1.81 -13.44
N SER A 685 14.16 1.65 -14.11
CA SER A 685 12.82 1.95 -13.59
C SER A 685 12.44 1.08 -12.40
N MET A 686 12.92 -0.16 -12.33
CA MET A 686 12.67 -1.09 -11.21
C MET A 686 13.41 -0.71 -9.92
N LYS A 687 14.45 0.13 -9.99
CA LYS A 687 15.23 0.52 -8.81
C LYS A 687 14.43 1.46 -7.90
N ASN A 688 14.74 1.39 -6.61
CA ASN A 688 14.15 2.28 -5.62
C ASN A 688 14.38 3.76 -5.96
N LEU A 689 13.40 4.58 -5.59
CA LEU A 689 13.41 6.03 -5.77
C LEU A 689 14.17 6.68 -4.61
N PRO A 690 14.90 7.77 -4.85
CA PRO A 690 15.51 8.55 -3.77
C PRO A 690 14.42 9.28 -2.98
N VAL A 691 14.39 9.10 -1.66
CA VAL A 691 13.40 9.69 -0.74
C VAL A 691 14.08 10.54 0.33
#